data_814acacd7d78b99d0993835414987449
#
_entry.id   814acacd7d78b99d0993835414987449
#
_cell.length_a   1.000
_cell.length_b   1.000
_cell.length_c   1.000
_cell.angle_alpha   90.00
_cell.angle_beta   90.00
_cell.angle_gamma   90.00
#
_symmetry.space_group_name_H-M   'P 1'
#
loop_
_entity.id
_entity.type
_entity.pdbx_description
1 polymer ?
#
loop_
_entity_poly.entity_id
_entity_poly.type
_entity_poly.pdbx_seq_one_letter_code
_entity_poly.pdbx_strand_id
1 'polypeptide(L)'
;MSDASATSEYKGDKTGPIGIHRMAVVSAGTRITAEELAKGITVGMIRRGVANKLEADLLAPPWERKVDTSRVRSATSVKEIREIAGRMIDNEIDVGSYNTSKTAVDRYGGMHLDPEIDKRFIEERESKLASKREDPGRAGKLHADTDGLISSVKPFDPKNIIDGVGIKEIRLPGYSEGNVTYVANSLYKFLKSVGDSPDDLKKLMAEPIDRILYATESNSDHSLPDIMISLKMVYSRLLKEDEKKYRPIVEMFKKAEVSQETFACVAGMSGINSAVDRIRSRANEGKRVSALVVTCDTAFYDPARAATAEQTQGAAASLMWITSDPKLVELTNGIGSHAFNIMLPDFTKYGNVTPLVHSELSKRSYVYTVGKAVTAIEDELQSTHNITLEDVGLFLSHVPFPKQAIYFSTFLFAHYLKKYNPELLADIAHRKVPIKKRGVVIGEKEIGEEPLGRWTSFIGMVDDKLMEFNKDGTMNDEAIISHIESDKEIGAWWDWAITLREVDEYKAFKDKLHITEALELGSIMGNSYTTSVFASLASVLNSSALADMTGKYGIIVGYGSGSEAIARPLKIVADARAVRERLIIDLKATAINHEQYLELHPKLIQGEAERMLTSENLVEKNRRFLRGGRLKPGFHVIMRRGDTTGEYTFIEENGKVPMDGNGEIAAESYNLEKAVTADSEAESGSGVAMRY
;
A
#
# COMPACT_ATOMS: atom_id res chain seq x y z
N MET A 1 40.98 -3.91 36.78
CA MET A 1 41.57 -4.27 35.48
C MET A 1 41.21 -3.18 34.54
N SER A 2 42.20 -2.60 33.97
CA SER A 2 42.37 -1.28 33.38
C SER A 2 41.43 -0.92 32.22
N ASP A 3 41.00 0.31 32.30
CA ASP A 3 40.45 1.15 31.22
C ASP A 3 41.14 0.93 29.88
N ALA A 4 40.32 0.68 28.87
CA ALA A 4 40.64 0.96 27.49
C ALA A 4 39.45 1.69 26.86
N SER A 5 39.27 3.00 27.20
CA SER A 5 38.49 3.94 26.42
C SER A 5 39.24 4.22 25.12
N ALA A 6 39.04 3.36 24.13
CA ALA A 6 39.41 3.68 22.75
C ALA A 6 38.32 4.63 22.21
N THR A 7 38.45 5.94 22.46
CA THR A 7 37.82 6.96 21.63
C THR A 7 38.39 6.82 20.23
N SER A 8 37.68 6.11 19.35
CA SER A 8 37.98 6.16 17.93
C SER A 8 37.67 7.60 17.48
N GLU A 9 38.74 8.37 17.24
CA GLU A 9 38.60 9.62 16.49
C GLU A 9 37.86 9.31 15.21
N TYR A 10 36.61 9.77 15.11
CA TYR A 10 35.81 9.73 13.89
C TYR A 10 36.55 10.56 12.84
N LYS A 11 37.34 9.92 12.01
CA LYS A 11 37.96 10.55 10.84
C LYS A 11 36.81 11.06 9.97
N GLY A 12 36.64 12.39 9.94
CA GLY A 12 35.54 13.09 9.29
C GLY A 12 35.15 12.46 7.97
N ASP A 13 33.86 12.30 7.79
CA ASP A 13 33.24 11.67 6.61
C ASP A 13 33.73 12.37 5.32
N LYS A 14 34.51 11.68 4.51
CA LYS A 14 35.07 12.20 3.25
C LYS A 14 34.02 12.35 2.14
N THR A 15 32.77 11.90 2.38
CA THR A 15 31.74 11.85 1.36
C THR A 15 31.00 13.17 1.13
N GLY A 16 31.03 14.11 2.10
CA GLY A 16 30.14 15.26 2.10
C GLY A 16 28.66 14.85 2.38
N PRO A 17 27.71 15.76 2.19
CA PRO A 17 26.30 15.49 2.43
C PRO A 17 25.75 14.47 1.43
N ILE A 18 25.10 13.40 1.93
CA ILE A 18 24.42 12.40 1.11
C ILE A 18 22.90 12.62 1.22
N GLY A 19 22.18 12.48 0.11
CA GLY A 19 20.73 12.62 0.17
C GLY A 19 20.05 12.55 -1.19
N ILE A 20 18.79 12.95 -1.23
CA ILE A 20 17.92 12.88 -2.40
C ILE A 20 18.22 14.05 -3.32
N HIS A 21 18.72 13.75 -4.51
CA HIS A 21 19.00 14.72 -5.57
C HIS A 21 17.77 14.97 -6.46
N ARG A 22 17.03 13.93 -6.79
CA ARG A 22 15.83 13.95 -7.63
C ARG A 22 14.84 12.90 -7.14
N MET A 23 13.56 13.19 -7.30
CA MET A 23 12.49 12.30 -6.85
C MET A 23 11.32 12.26 -7.84
N ALA A 24 10.68 11.11 -7.97
CA ALA A 24 9.43 10.95 -8.70
C ALA A 24 8.41 10.19 -7.83
N VAL A 25 7.13 10.59 -7.90
CA VAL A 25 5.99 9.87 -7.34
C VAL A 25 4.94 9.74 -8.42
N VAL A 26 4.52 8.51 -8.71
CA VAL A 26 3.53 8.19 -9.76
C VAL A 26 2.42 7.35 -9.14
N SER A 27 1.20 7.85 -9.17
CA SER A 27 0.03 7.11 -8.68
C SER A 27 -0.58 6.21 -9.75
N ALA A 28 -1.39 5.26 -9.30
CA ALA A 28 -2.24 4.43 -10.15
C ALA A 28 -3.19 5.25 -11.04
N GLY A 29 -3.62 4.66 -12.14
CA GLY A 29 -4.37 5.32 -13.21
C GLY A 29 -5.87 5.43 -13.00
N THR A 30 -6.44 4.82 -11.97
CA THR A 30 -7.85 5.04 -11.59
C THR A 30 -7.96 5.69 -10.22
N ARG A 31 -9.05 6.45 -10.01
CA ARG A 31 -9.37 7.06 -8.71
C ARG A 31 -10.85 6.92 -8.39
N ILE A 32 -11.14 6.75 -7.11
CA ILE A 32 -12.51 6.74 -6.59
C ILE A 32 -12.60 7.69 -5.40
N THR A 33 -13.63 8.54 -5.37
CA THR A 33 -13.86 9.45 -4.24
C THR A 33 -14.43 8.72 -3.03
N ALA A 34 -14.32 9.34 -1.84
CA ALA A 34 -14.86 8.76 -0.61
C ALA A 34 -16.37 8.50 -0.70
N GLU A 35 -17.12 9.37 -1.42
CA GLU A 35 -18.57 9.21 -1.62
C GLU A 35 -18.90 7.98 -2.49
N GLU A 36 -18.21 7.79 -3.61
CA GLU A 36 -18.42 6.64 -4.47
C GLU A 36 -17.91 5.34 -3.80
N LEU A 37 -16.80 5.40 -3.07
CA LEU A 37 -16.29 4.28 -2.31
C LEU A 37 -17.27 3.85 -1.21
N ALA A 38 -17.88 4.79 -0.49
CA ALA A 38 -18.91 4.52 0.53
C ALA A 38 -20.14 3.81 -0.06
N LYS A 39 -20.57 4.19 -1.27
CA LYS A 39 -21.64 3.47 -2.00
C LYS A 39 -21.20 2.05 -2.34
N GLY A 40 -19.98 1.87 -2.84
CA GLY A 40 -19.39 0.54 -3.13
C GLY A 40 -19.34 -0.35 -1.91
N ILE A 41 -18.87 0.17 -0.78
CA ILE A 41 -18.84 -0.55 0.51
C ILE A 41 -20.25 -0.97 0.92
N THR A 42 -21.24 -0.08 0.79
CA THR A 42 -22.64 -0.39 1.11
C THR A 42 -23.15 -1.57 0.29
N VAL A 43 -23.00 -1.55 -1.03
CA VAL A 43 -23.40 -2.66 -1.91
C VAL A 43 -22.60 -3.93 -1.57
N GLY A 44 -21.32 -3.80 -1.28
CA GLY A 44 -20.47 -4.89 -0.82
C GLY A 44 -20.98 -5.57 0.46
N MET A 45 -21.45 -4.80 1.44
CA MET A 45 -22.06 -5.31 2.67
C MET A 45 -23.36 -6.07 2.38
N ILE A 46 -24.22 -5.52 1.55
CA ILE A 46 -25.50 -6.15 1.16
C ILE A 46 -25.23 -7.49 0.44
N ARG A 47 -24.37 -7.51 -0.58
CA ARG A 47 -24.10 -8.74 -1.34
C ARG A 47 -23.49 -9.85 -0.47
N ARG A 48 -22.60 -9.51 0.47
CA ARG A 48 -22.05 -10.49 1.43
C ARG A 48 -23.13 -11.04 2.36
N GLY A 49 -23.97 -10.17 2.91
CA GLY A 49 -25.08 -10.56 3.78
C GLY A 49 -26.07 -11.49 3.09
N VAL A 50 -26.47 -11.14 1.87
CA VAL A 50 -27.39 -11.94 1.04
C VAL A 50 -26.75 -13.28 0.65
N ALA A 51 -25.49 -13.27 0.20
CA ALA A 51 -24.78 -14.50 -0.15
C ALA A 51 -24.69 -15.47 1.03
N ASN A 52 -24.27 -14.97 2.21
CA ASN A 52 -24.17 -15.79 3.42
C ASN A 52 -25.53 -16.36 3.85
N LYS A 53 -26.62 -15.55 3.72
CA LYS A 53 -27.96 -16.03 4.02
C LYS A 53 -28.39 -17.13 3.06
N LEU A 54 -28.16 -16.96 1.76
CA LEU A 54 -28.48 -17.98 0.76
C LEU A 54 -27.69 -19.27 0.98
N GLU A 55 -26.40 -19.16 1.32
CA GLU A 55 -25.55 -20.33 1.66
C GLU A 55 -26.05 -21.08 2.90
N ALA A 56 -26.63 -20.36 3.88
CA ALA A 56 -27.20 -20.97 5.08
C ALA A 56 -28.57 -21.59 4.82
N ASP A 57 -29.41 -20.93 4.02
CA ASP A 57 -30.83 -21.27 3.89
C ASP A 57 -31.18 -22.14 2.67
N LEU A 58 -30.39 -22.06 1.59
CA LEU A 58 -30.59 -22.89 0.41
C LEU A 58 -29.81 -24.21 0.54
N LEU A 59 -30.30 -25.20 -0.20
CA LEU A 59 -29.59 -26.48 -0.32
C LEU A 59 -28.63 -26.45 -1.51
N ALA A 60 -27.38 -26.84 -1.27
CA ALA A 60 -26.44 -27.05 -2.35
C ALA A 60 -26.90 -28.19 -3.26
N PRO A 61 -26.62 -28.12 -4.59
CA PRO A 61 -26.80 -29.25 -5.48
C PRO A 61 -26.09 -30.52 -4.97
N PRO A 62 -26.55 -31.75 -5.33
CA PRO A 62 -25.96 -32.99 -4.82
C PRO A 62 -24.45 -33.15 -5.05
N TRP A 63 -23.97 -32.53 -6.12
CA TRP A 63 -22.56 -32.58 -6.54
C TRP A 63 -21.70 -31.43 -5.97
N GLU A 64 -22.27 -30.51 -5.18
CA GLU A 64 -21.56 -29.38 -4.60
C GLU A 64 -21.66 -29.40 -3.06
N ARG A 65 -20.57 -29.07 -2.39
CA ARG A 65 -20.54 -28.98 -0.92
C ARG A 65 -21.24 -27.73 -0.37
N LYS A 66 -21.39 -26.69 -1.21
CA LYS A 66 -21.98 -25.39 -0.86
C LYS A 66 -22.83 -24.86 -2.01
N VAL A 67 -23.80 -24.00 -1.68
CA VAL A 67 -24.54 -23.21 -2.66
C VAL A 67 -23.60 -22.28 -3.39
N ASP A 68 -23.61 -22.28 -4.72
CA ASP A 68 -22.83 -21.32 -5.50
C ASP A 68 -23.46 -19.92 -5.46
N THR A 69 -22.91 -19.05 -4.62
CA THR A 69 -23.31 -17.65 -4.50
C THR A 69 -22.39 -16.69 -5.27
N SER A 70 -21.51 -17.19 -6.14
CA SER A 70 -20.53 -16.38 -6.88
C SER A 70 -21.18 -15.21 -7.65
N ARG A 71 -22.33 -15.44 -8.26
CA ARG A 71 -23.07 -14.38 -8.97
C ARG A 71 -23.61 -13.30 -8.03
N VAL A 72 -24.11 -13.64 -6.84
CA VAL A 72 -24.52 -12.66 -5.81
C VAL A 72 -23.31 -11.87 -5.33
N ARG A 73 -22.19 -12.57 -5.09
CA ARG A 73 -20.95 -11.95 -4.62
C ARG A 73 -20.30 -11.04 -5.66
N SER A 74 -20.58 -11.23 -6.94
CA SER A 74 -20.09 -10.40 -8.05
C SER A 74 -21.04 -9.27 -8.48
N ALA A 75 -22.25 -9.23 -7.97
CA ALA A 75 -23.24 -8.20 -8.34
C ALA A 75 -22.77 -6.79 -7.97
N THR A 76 -23.01 -5.82 -8.84
CA THR A 76 -22.54 -4.44 -8.71
C THR A 76 -23.62 -3.47 -8.25
N SER A 77 -24.87 -3.92 -8.19
CA SER A 77 -26.00 -3.10 -7.73
C SER A 77 -26.98 -3.89 -6.85
N VAL A 78 -27.70 -3.17 -6.00
CA VAL A 78 -28.76 -3.75 -5.15
C VAL A 78 -29.86 -4.39 -5.99
N LYS A 79 -30.17 -3.82 -7.15
CA LYS A 79 -31.16 -4.38 -8.09
C LYS A 79 -30.68 -5.76 -8.60
N GLU A 80 -29.47 -5.84 -9.04
CA GLU A 80 -28.88 -7.09 -9.52
C GLU A 80 -28.80 -8.16 -8.43
N ILE A 81 -28.44 -7.79 -7.19
CA ILE A 81 -28.45 -8.70 -6.03
C ILE A 81 -29.85 -9.29 -5.83
N ARG A 82 -30.90 -8.45 -5.85
CA ARG A 82 -32.29 -8.91 -5.71
C ARG A 82 -32.69 -9.89 -6.80
N GLU A 83 -32.39 -9.54 -8.06
CA GLU A 83 -32.74 -10.37 -9.21
C GLU A 83 -32.03 -11.73 -9.18
N ILE A 84 -30.75 -11.78 -8.80
CA ILE A 84 -29.99 -13.02 -8.71
C ILE A 84 -30.49 -13.85 -7.53
N ALA A 85 -30.61 -13.24 -6.35
CA ALA A 85 -31.11 -13.92 -5.15
C ALA A 85 -32.53 -14.48 -5.36
N GLY A 86 -33.42 -13.70 -5.99
CA GLY A 86 -34.75 -14.15 -6.36
C GLY A 86 -34.74 -15.39 -7.24
N ARG A 87 -33.97 -15.37 -8.33
CA ARG A 87 -33.83 -16.54 -9.20
C ARG A 87 -33.24 -17.75 -8.46
N MET A 88 -32.30 -17.55 -7.54
CA MET A 88 -31.73 -18.65 -6.75
C MET A 88 -32.76 -19.28 -5.81
N ILE A 89 -33.59 -18.45 -5.17
CA ILE A 89 -34.67 -18.90 -4.30
C ILE A 89 -35.74 -19.65 -5.09
N ASP A 90 -36.15 -19.11 -6.22
CA ASP A 90 -37.18 -19.70 -7.11
C ASP A 90 -36.69 -21.02 -7.72
N ASN A 91 -35.43 -21.05 -8.19
CA ASN A 91 -34.85 -22.27 -8.79
C ASN A 91 -34.63 -23.41 -7.77
N GLU A 92 -34.43 -23.11 -6.47
CA GLU A 92 -34.36 -24.17 -5.45
C GLU A 92 -35.68 -24.93 -5.34
N ILE A 93 -36.78 -24.24 -5.61
CA ILE A 93 -38.13 -24.85 -5.61
C ILE A 93 -38.32 -25.74 -6.84
N ASP A 94 -37.75 -25.31 -7.98
CA ASP A 94 -37.86 -26.02 -9.26
C ASP A 94 -36.90 -27.24 -9.36
N VAL A 95 -35.73 -27.17 -8.74
CA VAL A 95 -34.77 -28.29 -8.63
C VAL A 95 -35.32 -29.51 -7.86
N GLY A 96 -36.43 -29.34 -7.14
CA GLY A 96 -37.19 -30.47 -6.56
C GLY A 96 -37.70 -31.49 -7.59
N SER A 97 -37.73 -31.15 -8.89
CA SER A 97 -38.15 -32.03 -10.00
C SER A 97 -37.00 -32.71 -10.74
N TYR A 98 -35.74 -32.42 -10.43
CA TYR A 98 -34.62 -33.08 -11.15
C TYR A 98 -34.38 -34.49 -10.62
N ASN A 99 -34.49 -35.44 -11.54
CA ASN A 99 -34.30 -36.87 -11.35
C ASN A 99 -32.81 -37.13 -11.04
N THR A 100 -32.49 -37.40 -9.79
CA THR A 100 -31.16 -37.39 -9.17
C THR A 100 -30.22 -38.54 -9.60
N SER A 101 -30.70 -39.49 -10.44
CA SER A 101 -29.96 -40.72 -10.68
C SER A 101 -29.12 -40.76 -11.98
N LYS A 102 -29.23 -39.79 -12.87
CA LYS A 102 -28.60 -39.87 -14.18
C LYS A 102 -27.51 -38.85 -14.53
N THR A 103 -27.45 -37.74 -13.84
CA THR A 103 -26.57 -36.61 -14.22
C THR A 103 -25.29 -36.44 -13.40
N ALA A 104 -25.16 -37.05 -12.24
CA ALA A 104 -23.95 -36.99 -11.42
C ALA A 104 -22.84 -37.89 -11.97
N VAL A 105 -23.22 -39.07 -12.53
CA VAL A 105 -22.25 -40.05 -13.06
C VAL A 105 -21.65 -39.61 -14.40
N ASP A 106 -22.41 -38.88 -15.22
CA ASP A 106 -21.97 -38.50 -16.58
C ASP A 106 -21.03 -37.30 -16.63
N ARG A 107 -20.96 -36.48 -15.57
CA ARG A 107 -20.09 -35.27 -15.53
C ARG A 107 -18.73 -35.46 -14.85
N TYR A 108 -18.61 -36.42 -13.97
CA TYR A 108 -17.36 -36.65 -13.21
C TYR A 108 -16.75 -38.02 -13.61
N GLY A 109 -16.43 -38.18 -14.85
CA GLY A 109 -15.80 -39.39 -15.39
C GLY A 109 -14.77 -40.02 -14.44
N GLY A 110 -15.19 -40.94 -13.59
CA GLY A 110 -14.32 -41.90 -12.95
C GLY A 110 -13.75 -41.57 -11.55
N MET A 111 -14.13 -40.49 -10.84
CA MET A 111 -13.78 -40.35 -9.41
C MET A 111 -14.80 -41.15 -8.57
N HIS A 112 -14.41 -42.33 -8.11
CA HIS A 112 -15.13 -43.08 -7.10
C HIS A 112 -14.99 -42.42 -5.74
N LEU A 113 -16.02 -41.65 -5.30
CA LEU A 113 -16.22 -41.32 -3.90
C LEU A 113 -16.74 -42.60 -3.19
N ASP A 114 -16.41 -42.70 -1.89
CA ASP A 114 -16.84 -43.84 -1.07
C ASP A 114 -18.37 -43.98 -1.12
N PRO A 115 -18.92 -45.12 -1.58
CA PRO A 115 -20.36 -45.32 -1.78
C PRO A 115 -21.20 -45.14 -0.51
N GLU A 116 -20.61 -45.37 0.70
CA GLU A 116 -21.30 -45.17 1.98
C GLU A 116 -21.40 -43.68 2.36
N ILE A 117 -20.40 -42.88 2.03
CA ILE A 117 -20.44 -41.43 2.27
C ILE A 117 -21.46 -40.79 1.36
N ASP A 118 -21.51 -41.21 0.10
CA ASP A 118 -22.49 -40.72 -0.86
C ASP A 118 -23.92 -41.07 -0.46
N LYS A 119 -24.15 -42.27 0.03
CA LYS A 119 -25.48 -42.74 0.48
C LYS A 119 -25.99 -41.93 1.66
N ARG A 120 -25.17 -41.72 2.69
CA ARG A 120 -25.54 -40.89 3.88
C ARG A 120 -25.82 -39.45 3.50
N PHE A 121 -25.02 -38.88 2.62
CA PHE A 121 -25.21 -37.50 2.14
C PHE A 121 -26.53 -37.36 1.35
N ILE A 122 -26.85 -38.33 0.51
CA ILE A 122 -28.11 -38.38 -0.26
C ILE A 122 -29.29 -38.53 0.68
N GLU A 123 -29.23 -39.45 1.66
CA GLU A 123 -30.29 -39.69 2.64
C GLU A 123 -30.55 -38.48 3.55
N GLU A 124 -29.51 -37.82 4.05
CA GLU A 124 -29.60 -36.60 4.83
C GLU A 124 -30.21 -35.45 4.02
N ARG A 125 -29.85 -35.34 2.76
CA ARG A 125 -30.39 -34.33 1.86
C ARG A 125 -31.83 -34.60 1.47
N GLU A 126 -32.21 -35.85 1.17
CA GLU A 126 -33.59 -36.21 0.87
C GLU A 126 -34.49 -35.94 2.10
N SER A 127 -34.02 -36.21 3.33
CA SER A 127 -34.72 -35.87 4.55
C SER A 127 -34.89 -34.34 4.70
N LYS A 128 -33.84 -33.54 4.43
CA LYS A 128 -33.93 -32.07 4.44
C LYS A 128 -34.84 -31.54 3.33
N LEU A 129 -34.85 -32.17 2.15
CA LEU A 129 -35.76 -31.79 1.04
C LEU A 129 -37.20 -32.13 1.37
N ALA A 130 -37.48 -33.29 1.99
CA ALA A 130 -38.82 -33.69 2.41
C ALA A 130 -39.39 -32.65 3.41
N SER A 131 -38.62 -32.33 4.46
CA SER A 131 -39.03 -31.33 5.46
C SER A 131 -39.27 -29.93 4.87
N LYS A 132 -38.60 -29.58 3.79
CA LYS A 132 -38.69 -28.28 3.09
C LYS A 132 -39.83 -28.24 2.06
N ARG A 133 -40.22 -29.40 1.48
CA ARG A 133 -41.39 -29.50 0.59
C ARG A 133 -42.73 -29.36 1.34
N GLU A 134 -42.72 -29.58 2.64
CA GLU A 134 -43.90 -29.46 3.52
C GLU A 134 -44.21 -27.98 3.89
N ASP A 135 -43.36 -27.00 3.56
CA ASP A 135 -43.62 -25.58 3.83
C ASP A 135 -43.81 -24.80 2.52
N PRO A 136 -45.06 -24.71 2.00
CA PRO A 136 -45.36 -23.98 0.77
C PRO A 136 -45.10 -22.46 0.85
N GLY A 137 -44.94 -21.92 2.09
CA GLY A 137 -44.63 -20.52 2.34
C GLY A 137 -43.13 -20.19 2.37
N ARG A 138 -42.27 -21.19 2.31
CA ARG A 138 -40.82 -21.02 2.54
C ARG A 138 -40.14 -20.08 1.54
N ALA A 139 -40.46 -20.19 0.26
CA ALA A 139 -39.88 -19.28 -0.74
C ALA A 139 -40.29 -17.83 -0.49
N GLY A 140 -41.59 -17.61 -0.21
CA GLY A 140 -42.08 -16.29 0.15
C GLY A 140 -41.39 -15.73 1.39
N LYS A 141 -41.15 -16.58 2.40
CA LYS A 141 -40.40 -16.19 3.60
C LYS A 141 -38.94 -15.86 3.29
N LEU A 142 -38.23 -16.67 2.48
CA LEU A 142 -36.85 -16.40 2.06
C LEU A 142 -36.73 -15.12 1.25
N HIS A 143 -37.68 -14.85 0.34
CA HIS A 143 -37.76 -13.56 -0.37
C HIS A 143 -37.93 -12.40 0.60
N ALA A 144 -38.90 -12.48 1.52
CA ALA A 144 -39.16 -11.45 2.52
C ALA A 144 -37.94 -11.22 3.45
N ASP A 145 -37.30 -12.31 3.91
CA ASP A 145 -36.10 -12.24 4.74
C ASP A 145 -34.92 -11.63 3.99
N THR A 146 -34.74 -11.97 2.71
CA THR A 146 -33.67 -11.40 1.86
C THR A 146 -33.91 -9.93 1.61
N ASP A 147 -35.12 -9.51 1.30
CA ASP A 147 -35.50 -8.11 1.16
C ASP A 147 -35.40 -7.34 2.48
N GLY A 148 -35.79 -7.97 3.59
CA GLY A 148 -35.60 -7.43 4.92
C GLY A 148 -34.15 -7.17 5.24
N LEU A 149 -33.26 -8.13 4.92
CA LEU A 149 -31.83 -7.98 5.10
C LEU A 149 -31.27 -6.84 4.23
N ILE A 150 -31.62 -6.78 2.94
CA ILE A 150 -31.21 -5.70 2.03
C ILE A 150 -31.63 -4.34 2.61
N SER A 151 -32.87 -4.25 3.10
CA SER A 151 -33.44 -3.00 3.61
C SER A 151 -32.86 -2.60 4.98
N SER A 152 -32.35 -3.55 5.76
CA SER A 152 -31.78 -3.33 7.08
C SER A 152 -30.36 -2.76 7.05
N VAL A 153 -29.63 -2.96 5.94
CA VAL A 153 -28.26 -2.46 5.81
C VAL A 153 -28.28 -0.94 5.70
N LYS A 154 -27.76 -0.29 6.73
CA LYS A 154 -27.58 1.17 6.69
C LYS A 154 -26.48 1.53 5.69
N PRO A 155 -26.72 2.56 4.84
CA PRO A 155 -25.68 3.08 3.96
C PRO A 155 -24.43 3.45 4.74
N PHE A 156 -23.27 3.07 4.22
CA PHE A 156 -22.00 3.49 4.80
C PHE A 156 -21.84 5.00 4.60
N ASP A 157 -21.60 5.72 5.70
CA ASP A 157 -21.49 7.18 5.67
C ASP A 157 -20.11 7.58 5.12
N PRO A 158 -20.01 8.34 4.01
CA PRO A 158 -18.73 8.83 3.48
C PRO A 158 -17.92 9.62 4.50
N LYS A 159 -18.57 10.25 5.49
CA LYS A 159 -17.89 10.92 6.60
C LYS A 159 -17.03 9.96 7.43
N ASN A 160 -17.37 8.67 7.50
CA ASN A 160 -16.51 7.71 8.16
C ASN A 160 -15.17 7.53 7.44
N ILE A 161 -15.13 7.77 6.12
CA ILE A 161 -13.89 7.76 5.34
C ILE A 161 -13.16 9.10 5.51
N ILE A 162 -13.86 10.22 5.27
CA ILE A 162 -13.25 11.56 5.29
C ILE A 162 -12.82 11.95 6.70
N ASP A 163 -13.72 11.87 7.66
CA ASP A 163 -13.47 12.32 9.03
C ASP A 163 -12.84 11.22 9.90
N GLY A 164 -13.12 9.93 9.60
CA GLY A 164 -12.65 8.77 10.36
C GLY A 164 -11.21 8.40 10.04
N VAL A 165 -10.85 8.29 8.76
CA VAL A 165 -9.50 7.91 8.31
C VAL A 165 -8.74 9.03 7.60
N GLY A 166 -9.40 10.11 7.20
CA GLY A 166 -8.78 11.28 6.55
C GLY A 166 -8.60 11.13 5.04
N ILE A 167 -9.26 10.18 4.41
CA ILE A 167 -9.15 9.89 2.98
C ILE A 167 -10.25 10.63 2.21
N LYS A 168 -9.87 11.37 1.19
CA LYS A 168 -10.75 12.07 0.27
C LYS A 168 -11.03 11.25 -0.99
N GLU A 169 -10.00 10.60 -1.50
CA GLU A 169 -10.06 9.65 -2.60
C GLU A 169 -8.92 8.65 -2.48
N ILE A 170 -9.02 7.53 -3.18
CA ILE A 170 -7.94 6.52 -3.28
C ILE A 170 -7.56 6.30 -4.74
N ARG A 171 -6.33 5.81 -4.94
CA ARG A 171 -5.82 5.41 -6.25
C ARG A 171 -5.78 3.90 -6.32
N LEU A 172 -6.32 3.36 -7.40
CA LEU A 172 -6.36 1.93 -7.67
C LEU A 172 -5.79 1.63 -9.04
N PRO A 173 -5.19 0.45 -9.24
CA PRO A 173 -4.83 0.01 -10.57
C PRO A 173 -6.05 -0.04 -11.48
N GLY A 174 -5.87 0.35 -12.73
CA GLY A 174 -6.76 -0.05 -13.81
C GLY A 174 -6.55 -1.53 -14.19
N TYR A 175 -7.32 -2.01 -15.17
CA TYR A 175 -7.21 -3.39 -15.63
C TYR A 175 -5.86 -3.77 -16.27
N SER A 176 -5.08 -2.79 -16.67
CA SER A 176 -3.80 -2.94 -17.37
C SER A 176 -2.63 -2.42 -16.58
N GLU A 177 -2.79 -2.26 -15.29
CA GLU A 177 -1.80 -1.64 -14.43
C GLU A 177 -1.44 -2.55 -13.25
N GLY A 178 -0.20 -2.47 -12.81
CA GLY A 178 0.33 -3.17 -11.65
C GLY A 178 1.70 -2.61 -11.28
N ASN A 179 2.39 -3.24 -10.34
CA ASN A 179 3.69 -2.75 -9.84
C ASN A 179 4.70 -2.52 -10.96
N VAL A 180 4.83 -3.47 -11.88
CA VAL A 180 5.75 -3.35 -13.04
C VAL A 180 5.47 -2.10 -13.86
N THR A 181 4.20 -1.82 -14.15
CA THR A 181 3.83 -0.65 -14.97
C THR A 181 4.02 0.67 -14.22
N TYR A 182 3.78 0.72 -12.90
CA TYR A 182 4.05 1.94 -12.11
C TYR A 182 5.53 2.22 -12.00
N VAL A 183 6.34 1.20 -11.75
CA VAL A 183 7.80 1.32 -11.73
C VAL A 183 8.30 1.77 -13.10
N ALA A 184 7.82 1.15 -14.20
CA ALA A 184 8.19 1.55 -15.55
C ALA A 184 7.81 3.00 -15.85
N ASN A 185 6.61 3.44 -15.47
CA ASN A 185 6.16 4.82 -15.68
C ASN A 185 6.98 5.83 -14.87
N SER A 186 7.33 5.51 -13.62
CA SER A 186 8.18 6.37 -12.79
C SER A 186 9.60 6.45 -13.33
N LEU A 187 10.19 5.32 -13.72
CA LEU A 187 11.53 5.24 -14.33
C LEU A 187 11.59 5.99 -15.67
N TYR A 188 10.59 5.81 -16.53
CA TYR A 188 10.53 6.49 -17.82
C TYR A 188 10.55 8.01 -17.65
N LYS A 189 9.67 8.55 -16.81
CA LYS A 189 9.60 9.98 -16.53
C LYS A 189 10.89 10.50 -15.91
N PHE A 190 11.44 9.74 -14.97
CA PHE A 190 12.70 10.08 -14.32
C PHE A 190 13.86 10.12 -15.31
N LEU A 191 14.09 9.05 -16.09
CA LEU A 191 15.21 8.97 -17.03
C LEU A 191 15.07 9.98 -18.16
N LYS A 192 13.85 10.23 -18.63
CA LYS A 192 13.59 11.29 -19.60
C LYS A 192 13.95 12.65 -19.03
N SER A 193 13.54 12.95 -17.81
CA SER A 193 13.87 14.21 -17.12
C SER A 193 15.38 14.38 -16.86
N VAL A 194 16.10 13.30 -16.52
CA VAL A 194 17.57 13.32 -16.39
C VAL A 194 18.22 13.58 -17.76
N GLY A 195 17.77 12.91 -18.80
CA GLY A 195 18.29 13.09 -20.15
C GLY A 195 18.02 14.50 -20.74
N ASP A 196 16.97 15.19 -20.27
CA ASP A 196 16.64 16.55 -20.65
C ASP A 196 17.38 17.63 -19.83
N SER A 197 18.04 17.24 -18.71
CA SER A 197 18.79 18.12 -17.83
C SER A 197 20.31 17.94 -18.02
N PRO A 198 21.02 18.89 -18.67
CA PRO A 198 22.47 18.79 -18.83
C PRO A 198 23.24 18.65 -17.51
N ASP A 199 22.77 19.32 -16.45
CA ASP A 199 23.40 19.25 -15.13
C ASP A 199 23.23 17.86 -14.49
N ASP A 200 22.04 17.29 -14.57
CA ASP A 200 21.78 15.95 -14.03
C ASP A 200 22.49 14.87 -14.86
N LEU A 201 22.56 15.04 -16.18
CA LEU A 201 23.32 14.12 -17.04
C LEU A 201 24.81 14.16 -16.69
N LYS A 202 25.39 15.38 -16.52
CA LYS A 202 26.76 15.55 -16.07
C LYS A 202 26.99 14.92 -14.68
N LYS A 203 26.03 15.10 -13.76
CA LYS A 203 26.06 14.51 -12.43
C LYS A 203 26.05 12.98 -12.51
N LEU A 204 25.16 12.41 -13.30
CA LEU A 204 25.06 10.97 -13.51
C LEU A 204 26.34 10.37 -14.09
N MET A 205 27.01 11.09 -15.01
CA MET A 205 28.30 10.67 -15.56
C MET A 205 29.43 10.71 -14.52
N ALA A 206 29.40 11.70 -13.61
CA ALA A 206 30.40 11.86 -12.56
C ALA A 206 30.17 10.92 -11.36
N GLU A 207 28.94 10.56 -11.10
CA GLU A 207 28.50 9.67 -10.01
C GLU A 207 27.52 8.62 -10.57
N PRO A 208 28.03 7.59 -11.29
CA PRO A 208 27.18 6.59 -11.90
C PRO A 208 26.37 5.82 -10.85
N ILE A 209 25.20 5.34 -11.23
CA ILE A 209 24.37 4.49 -10.37
C ILE A 209 25.08 3.14 -10.20
N ASP A 210 25.53 2.87 -8.99
CA ASP A 210 26.23 1.62 -8.60
C ASP A 210 25.22 0.58 -8.09
N ARG A 211 24.06 1.04 -7.55
CA ARG A 211 23.03 0.15 -7.00
C ARG A 211 21.61 0.68 -7.26
N ILE A 212 20.72 -0.24 -7.60
CA ILE A 212 19.28 -0.03 -7.69
C ILE A 212 18.62 -0.92 -6.63
N LEU A 213 17.92 -0.30 -5.71
CA LEU A 213 17.22 -0.94 -4.60
C LEU A 213 15.72 -0.86 -4.87
N TYR A 214 15.06 -2.00 -5.03
CA TYR A 214 13.63 -2.08 -5.19
C TYR A 214 12.98 -2.56 -3.91
N ALA A 215 12.13 -1.74 -3.32
CA ALA A 215 11.43 -2.04 -2.06
C ALA A 215 9.93 -2.18 -2.33
N THR A 216 9.34 -3.30 -1.91
CA THR A 216 7.93 -3.61 -2.10
C THR A 216 7.42 -4.56 -1.02
N GLU A 217 6.16 -4.41 -0.64
CA GLU A 217 5.41 -5.37 0.18
C GLU A 217 4.50 -6.26 -0.68
N SER A 218 4.07 -5.77 -1.82
CA SER A 218 3.09 -6.37 -2.74
C SER A 218 3.74 -6.79 -4.06
N ASN A 219 4.90 -7.49 -3.99
CA ASN A 219 5.57 -8.00 -5.18
C ASN A 219 4.67 -8.95 -5.99
N SER A 220 4.84 -8.94 -7.30
CA SER A 220 4.21 -9.91 -8.19
C SER A 220 4.93 -11.27 -8.12
N ASP A 221 4.23 -12.35 -8.52
CA ASP A 221 4.75 -13.72 -8.49
C ASP A 221 5.81 -14.01 -9.60
N HIS A 222 6.56 -13.01 -10.01
CA HIS A 222 7.63 -13.19 -11.01
C HIS A 222 8.91 -13.71 -10.36
N SER A 223 9.61 -14.61 -11.04
CA SER A 223 10.95 -15.06 -10.65
C SER A 223 12.00 -13.95 -10.80
N LEU A 224 11.75 -12.99 -11.69
CA LEU A 224 12.55 -11.78 -11.84
C LEU A 224 11.95 -10.66 -11.00
N PRO A 225 12.77 -9.81 -10.35
CA PRO A 225 12.29 -8.60 -9.72
C PRO A 225 11.50 -7.73 -10.71
N ASP A 226 10.38 -7.17 -10.28
CA ASP A 226 9.54 -6.27 -11.10
C ASP A 226 10.35 -5.13 -11.72
N ILE A 227 11.34 -4.62 -10.99
CA ILE A 227 12.26 -3.57 -11.45
C ILE A 227 13.04 -3.97 -12.71
N MET A 228 13.44 -5.24 -12.85
CA MET A 228 14.20 -5.70 -14.02
C MET A 228 13.34 -5.69 -15.28
N ILE A 229 12.07 -6.12 -15.16
CA ILE A 229 11.10 -6.07 -16.25
C ILE A 229 10.85 -4.63 -16.65
N SER A 230 10.62 -3.76 -15.66
CA SER A 230 10.38 -2.33 -15.86
C SER A 230 11.56 -1.63 -16.53
N LEU A 231 12.79 -1.89 -16.10
CA LEU A 231 14.01 -1.34 -16.71
C LEU A 231 14.12 -1.73 -18.17
N LYS A 232 13.89 -2.99 -18.51
CA LYS A 232 13.94 -3.47 -19.90
C LYS A 232 12.93 -2.74 -20.78
N MET A 233 11.69 -2.59 -20.32
CA MET A 233 10.63 -1.89 -21.04
C MET A 233 11.02 -0.42 -21.29
N VAL A 234 11.50 0.24 -20.24
CA VAL A 234 11.89 1.66 -20.31
C VAL A 234 13.10 1.87 -21.22
N TYR A 235 14.11 1.01 -21.13
CA TYR A 235 15.29 1.10 -22.00
C TYR A 235 14.90 0.95 -23.47
N SER A 236 14.11 -0.05 -23.80
CA SER A 236 13.65 -0.27 -25.17
C SER A 236 12.89 0.96 -25.70
N ARG A 237 12.03 1.55 -24.86
CA ARG A 237 11.26 2.75 -25.23
C ARG A 237 12.16 3.97 -25.46
N LEU A 238 13.06 4.26 -24.52
CA LEU A 238 13.96 5.41 -24.60
C LEU A 238 14.91 5.32 -25.80
N LEU A 239 15.49 4.15 -26.05
CA LEU A 239 16.37 3.93 -27.22
C LEU A 239 15.61 4.08 -28.53
N LYS A 240 14.32 3.70 -28.59
CA LYS A 240 13.48 3.92 -29.78
C LYS A 240 13.17 5.41 -29.99
N GLU A 241 13.00 6.19 -28.92
CA GLU A 241 12.74 7.63 -29.02
C GLU A 241 13.98 8.42 -29.51
N ASP A 242 15.13 8.18 -28.88
CA ASP A 242 16.41 8.80 -29.23
C ASP A 242 17.58 7.96 -28.73
N GLU A 243 18.03 7.04 -29.57
CA GLU A 243 19.13 6.13 -29.25
C GLU A 243 20.41 6.87 -28.87
N LYS A 244 20.77 7.92 -29.62
CA LYS A 244 22.00 8.65 -29.39
C LYS A 244 22.00 9.32 -28.01
N LYS A 245 20.87 9.86 -27.60
CA LYS A 245 20.70 10.54 -26.32
C LYS A 245 20.69 9.58 -25.17
N TYR A 246 19.91 8.51 -25.26
CA TYR A 246 19.63 7.64 -24.11
C TYR A 246 20.56 6.44 -23.97
N ARG A 247 21.26 6.02 -25.03
CA ARG A 247 22.20 4.87 -24.95
C ARG A 247 23.24 5.02 -23.83
N PRO A 248 23.92 6.19 -23.62
CA PRO A 248 24.87 6.33 -22.52
C PRO A 248 24.23 6.14 -21.14
N ILE A 249 23.00 6.61 -20.96
CA ILE A 249 22.24 6.46 -19.71
C ILE A 249 21.91 4.98 -19.48
N VAL A 250 21.35 4.30 -20.48
CA VAL A 250 20.98 2.88 -20.41
C VAL A 250 22.20 2.00 -20.08
N GLU A 251 23.35 2.26 -20.73
CA GLU A 251 24.56 1.48 -20.47
C GLU A 251 25.12 1.66 -19.05
N MET A 252 24.90 2.81 -18.43
CA MET A 252 25.27 3.00 -17.02
C MET A 252 24.36 2.19 -16.10
N PHE A 253 23.05 2.23 -16.33
CA PHE A 253 22.08 1.49 -15.52
C PHE A 253 22.26 -0.04 -15.63
N LYS A 254 22.66 -0.55 -16.81
CA LYS A 254 22.97 -1.97 -17.00
C LYS A 254 24.10 -2.49 -16.11
N LYS A 255 24.98 -1.61 -15.63
CA LYS A 255 26.12 -1.96 -14.76
C LYS A 255 25.77 -1.90 -13.27
N ALA A 256 24.63 -1.37 -12.92
CA ALA A 256 24.20 -1.26 -11.52
C ALA A 256 23.86 -2.64 -10.95
N GLU A 257 24.26 -2.88 -9.70
CA GLU A 257 23.75 -4.00 -8.91
C GLU A 257 22.28 -3.78 -8.60
N VAL A 258 21.41 -4.78 -8.82
CA VAL A 258 19.99 -4.71 -8.54
C VAL A 258 19.65 -5.62 -7.37
N SER A 259 18.96 -5.09 -6.37
CA SER A 259 18.42 -5.88 -5.26
C SER A 259 16.97 -5.53 -4.97
N GLN A 260 16.23 -6.49 -4.46
CA GLN A 260 14.86 -6.33 -4.00
C GLN A 260 14.80 -6.57 -2.49
N GLU A 261 14.14 -5.67 -1.79
CA GLU A 261 13.87 -5.75 -0.36
C GLU A 261 12.35 -5.88 -0.13
N THR A 262 11.96 -6.87 0.67
CA THR A 262 10.57 -7.13 1.01
C THR A 262 10.47 -7.25 2.52
N PHE A 263 10.10 -6.14 3.18
CA PHE A 263 9.84 -6.10 4.61
C PHE A 263 8.72 -5.10 4.91
N ALA A 264 7.50 -5.51 4.69
CA ALA A 264 6.32 -4.68 4.87
C ALA A 264 6.54 -3.24 4.35
N CYS A 265 5.80 -2.27 4.87
CA CYS A 265 5.87 -0.88 4.40
C CYS A 265 7.20 -0.17 4.75
N VAL A 266 8.03 -0.71 5.66
CA VAL A 266 9.32 -0.10 6.08
C VAL A 266 10.45 -0.34 5.08
N ALA A 267 10.31 -1.29 4.16
CA ALA A 267 11.36 -1.68 3.21
C ALA A 267 11.96 -0.50 2.43
N GLY A 268 11.16 0.54 2.14
CA GLY A 268 11.66 1.74 1.48
C GLY A 268 12.71 2.51 2.29
N MET A 269 12.54 2.57 3.62
CA MET A 269 13.54 3.21 4.51
C MET A 269 14.79 2.34 4.67
N SER A 270 14.65 1.01 4.69
CA SER A 270 15.78 0.09 4.61
C SER A 270 16.58 0.30 3.32
N GLY A 271 15.89 0.47 2.19
CA GLY A 271 16.50 0.80 0.90
C GLY A 271 17.29 2.13 0.94
N ILE A 272 16.76 3.17 1.60
CA ILE A 272 17.50 4.44 1.80
C ILE A 272 18.78 4.20 2.60
N ASN A 273 18.73 3.43 3.69
CA ASN A 273 19.90 3.12 4.49
C ASN A 273 20.95 2.37 3.67
N SER A 274 20.54 1.31 2.98
CA SER A 274 21.40 0.53 2.09
C SER A 274 22.05 1.39 1.00
N ALA A 275 21.34 2.36 0.45
CA ALA A 275 21.87 3.31 -0.55
C ALA A 275 22.94 4.23 0.06
N VAL A 276 22.68 4.79 1.23
CA VAL A 276 23.64 5.67 1.95
C VAL A 276 24.90 4.90 2.29
N ASP A 277 24.77 3.70 2.84
CA ASP A 277 25.90 2.87 3.22
C ASP A 277 26.73 2.44 2.00
N ARG A 278 26.10 2.16 0.87
CA ARG A 278 26.78 1.86 -0.39
C ARG A 278 27.61 3.05 -0.87
N ILE A 279 27.04 4.26 -0.87
CA ILE A 279 27.75 5.46 -1.29
C ILE A 279 28.94 5.74 -0.38
N ARG A 280 28.79 5.62 0.93
CA ARG A 280 29.88 5.77 1.92
C ARG A 280 30.99 4.73 1.71
N SER A 281 30.62 3.46 1.56
CA SER A 281 31.56 2.38 1.32
C SER A 281 32.40 2.63 0.06
N ARG A 282 31.75 3.02 -1.04
CA ARG A 282 32.46 3.32 -2.28
C ARG A 282 33.33 4.57 -2.21
N ALA A 283 32.90 5.58 -1.46
CA ALA A 283 33.74 6.77 -1.22
C ALA A 283 35.01 6.44 -0.43
N ASN A 284 34.95 5.52 0.53
CA ASN A 284 36.14 5.02 1.22
C ASN A 284 37.11 4.30 0.27
N GLU A 285 36.60 3.70 -0.83
CA GLU A 285 37.43 3.15 -1.93
C GLU A 285 37.91 4.23 -2.91
N GLY A 286 37.62 5.51 -2.66
CA GLY A 286 37.96 6.62 -3.57
C GLY A 286 37.06 6.72 -4.79
N LYS A 287 35.90 6.04 -4.81
CA LYS A 287 34.95 6.04 -5.92
C LYS A 287 33.75 6.93 -5.58
N ARG A 288 33.36 7.78 -6.52
CA ARG A 288 32.09 8.52 -6.46
C ARG A 288 31.01 7.73 -7.18
N VAL A 289 29.95 7.40 -6.47
CA VAL A 289 28.80 6.68 -7.01
C VAL A 289 27.51 7.23 -6.44
N SER A 290 26.41 6.89 -7.08
CA SER A 290 25.06 7.16 -6.62
C SER A 290 24.24 5.87 -6.54
N ALA A 291 23.06 5.96 -5.97
CA ALA A 291 22.12 4.83 -5.87
C ALA A 291 20.70 5.30 -6.24
N LEU A 292 19.90 4.35 -6.71
CA LEU A 292 18.48 4.56 -6.99
C LEU A 292 17.65 3.71 -6.03
N VAL A 293 16.79 4.34 -5.26
CA VAL A 293 15.79 3.64 -4.42
C VAL A 293 14.44 3.77 -5.09
N VAL A 294 13.83 2.65 -5.37
CA VAL A 294 12.51 2.55 -6.02
C VAL A 294 11.57 1.83 -5.07
N THR A 295 10.45 2.45 -4.75
CA THR A 295 9.38 1.81 -3.99
C THR A 295 8.15 1.69 -4.85
N CYS A 296 7.43 0.58 -4.72
CA CYS A 296 6.18 0.41 -5.45
C CYS A 296 5.29 -0.59 -4.76
N ASP A 297 4.04 -0.21 -4.58
CA ASP A 297 3.04 -1.10 -4.01
C ASP A 297 1.63 -0.86 -4.52
N THR A 298 0.86 -1.93 -4.36
CA THR A 298 -0.56 -1.99 -4.59
C THR A 298 -1.22 -2.58 -3.34
N ALA A 299 -1.84 -1.72 -2.53
CA ALA A 299 -2.52 -2.14 -1.31
C ALA A 299 -3.96 -2.50 -1.59
N PHE A 300 -4.30 -3.79 -1.50
CA PHE A 300 -5.66 -4.29 -1.60
C PHE A 300 -6.06 -5.02 -0.33
N TYR A 301 -7.31 -4.85 0.06
CA TYR A 301 -7.89 -5.53 1.20
C TYR A 301 -9.16 -6.27 0.78
N ASP A 302 -9.20 -7.56 1.10
CA ASP A 302 -10.45 -8.32 1.00
C ASP A 302 -11.35 -7.94 2.17
N PRO A 303 -12.55 -7.42 1.94
CA PRO A 303 -13.48 -7.08 3.01
C PRO A 303 -13.86 -8.25 3.91
N ALA A 304 -13.69 -9.49 3.45
CA ALA A 304 -13.90 -10.68 4.30
C ALA A 304 -12.76 -10.88 5.31
N ARG A 305 -11.58 -10.31 5.06
CA ARG A 305 -10.37 -10.47 5.89
C ARG A 305 -9.98 -9.19 6.62
N ALA A 306 -10.31 -8.04 6.05
CA ALA A 306 -9.88 -6.73 6.53
C ALA A 306 -10.92 -5.64 6.19
N ALA A 307 -12.16 -5.83 6.61
CA ALA A 307 -13.29 -4.96 6.25
C ALA A 307 -13.08 -3.47 6.57
N THR A 308 -12.38 -3.16 7.67
CA THR A 308 -12.08 -1.77 8.07
C THR A 308 -10.94 -1.13 7.28
N ALA A 309 -10.13 -1.94 6.60
CA ALA A 309 -8.99 -1.46 5.83
C ALA A 309 -9.34 -1.15 4.35
N GLU A 310 -10.48 -1.66 3.84
CA GLU A 310 -10.92 -1.44 2.44
C GLU A 310 -10.91 0.05 2.05
N GLN A 311 -11.28 0.93 2.97
CA GLN A 311 -11.33 2.38 2.75
C GLN A 311 -9.95 3.04 2.67
N THR A 312 -8.87 2.34 2.99
CA THR A 312 -7.50 2.89 3.03
C THR A 312 -6.63 2.41 1.87
N GLN A 313 -7.17 1.64 0.94
CA GLN A 313 -6.44 1.10 -0.21
C GLN A 313 -5.75 2.18 -1.03
N GLY A 314 -4.65 1.82 -1.70
CA GLY A 314 -3.93 2.72 -2.58
C GLY A 314 -2.89 2.01 -3.43
N ALA A 315 -2.43 2.66 -4.50
CA ALA A 315 -1.37 2.13 -5.35
C ALA A 315 -0.52 3.27 -5.93
N ALA A 316 0.80 3.16 -5.75
CA ALA A 316 1.75 4.12 -6.27
C ALA A 316 3.18 3.54 -6.32
N ALA A 317 4.04 4.22 -7.08
CA ALA A 317 5.49 4.05 -7.04
C ALA A 317 6.19 5.36 -6.69
N SER A 318 7.31 5.29 -5.97
CA SER A 318 8.25 6.40 -5.86
C SER A 318 9.66 5.99 -6.27
N LEU A 319 10.43 6.98 -6.66
CA LEU A 319 11.80 6.82 -7.11
C LEU A 319 12.64 7.95 -6.57
N MET A 320 13.77 7.63 -5.96
CA MET A 320 14.68 8.59 -5.33
C MET A 320 16.11 8.32 -5.79
N TRP A 321 16.72 9.34 -6.37
CA TRP A 321 18.14 9.31 -6.73
C TRP A 321 18.98 9.86 -5.59
N ILE A 322 19.74 8.98 -4.95
CA ILE A 322 20.58 9.29 -3.79
C ILE A 322 22.01 9.57 -4.28
N THR A 323 22.55 10.73 -3.91
CA THR A 323 23.87 11.21 -4.35
C THR A 323 24.66 11.84 -3.21
N SER A 324 25.94 12.13 -3.44
CA SER A 324 26.82 12.87 -2.52
C SER A 324 26.66 14.40 -2.59
N ASP A 325 25.73 14.92 -3.39
CA ASP A 325 25.41 16.34 -3.51
C ASP A 325 23.88 16.47 -3.72
N PRO A 326 23.09 16.30 -2.67
CA PRO A 326 21.63 16.34 -2.75
C PRO A 326 21.12 17.73 -3.09
N LYS A 327 20.00 17.78 -3.85
CA LYS A 327 19.34 19.04 -4.23
C LYS A 327 17.93 19.18 -3.65
N LEU A 328 17.36 18.10 -3.13
CA LEU A 328 16.04 18.12 -2.50
C LEU A 328 16.14 17.94 -0.99
N VAL A 329 16.78 16.87 -0.54
CA VAL A 329 16.85 16.50 0.87
C VAL A 329 18.23 15.98 1.19
N GLU A 330 18.87 16.55 2.19
CA GLU A 330 20.06 16.00 2.84
C GLU A 330 19.64 15.01 3.92
N LEU A 331 20.20 13.79 3.89
CA LEU A 331 20.11 12.83 4.96
C LEU A 331 21.26 13.14 5.90
N THR A 332 20.96 13.67 7.08
CA THR A 332 21.93 14.30 7.98
C THR A 332 23.18 13.46 8.19
N ASN A 333 24.35 14.04 7.91
CA ASN A 333 25.63 13.40 8.06
C ASN A 333 25.97 13.16 9.54
N GLY A 334 26.67 12.04 9.79
CA GLY A 334 27.14 11.67 11.13
C GLY A 334 26.05 11.08 12.04
N ILE A 335 24.77 11.08 11.61
CA ILE A 335 23.69 10.42 12.32
C ILE A 335 23.17 9.28 11.44
N GLY A 336 23.13 8.08 12.02
CA GLY A 336 22.55 6.90 11.39
C GLY A 336 21.02 6.95 11.34
N SER A 337 20.44 5.84 11.01
CA SER A 337 19.03 5.56 11.27
C SER A 337 18.92 4.72 12.54
N HIS A 338 17.83 4.91 13.28
CA HIS A 338 17.49 4.01 14.38
C HIS A 338 16.27 3.19 14.03
N ALA A 339 16.40 1.88 14.16
CA ALA A 339 15.33 0.91 14.01
C ALA A 339 14.84 0.43 15.38
N PHE A 340 13.56 0.19 15.47
CA PHE A 340 12.95 -0.54 16.58
C PHE A 340 11.95 -1.55 16.02
N ASN A 341 12.05 -2.79 16.47
CA ASN A 341 11.16 -3.85 16.02
C ASN A 341 10.54 -4.62 17.20
N ILE A 342 9.37 -5.19 16.93
CA ILE A 342 8.65 -6.07 17.83
C ILE A 342 7.81 -7.03 16.99
N MET A 343 7.82 -8.32 17.30
CA MET A 343 7.04 -9.31 16.57
C MET A 343 5.58 -9.26 17.01
N LEU A 344 4.68 -8.83 16.12
CA LEU A 344 3.25 -8.76 16.36
C LEU A 344 2.47 -9.31 15.16
N PRO A 345 1.41 -10.11 15.39
CA PRO A 345 0.60 -10.67 14.31
C PRO A 345 -0.49 -9.70 13.83
N ASP A 346 -0.17 -8.40 13.74
CA ASP A 346 -1.12 -7.35 13.39
C ASP A 346 -1.48 -7.35 11.90
N PHE A 347 -0.62 -7.96 11.06
CA PHE A 347 -0.76 -7.99 9.62
C PHE A 347 -0.13 -9.26 9.06
N THR A 348 -0.93 -10.17 8.50
CA THR A 348 -0.45 -11.47 8.02
C THR A 348 -1.09 -11.84 6.70
N LYS A 349 -0.34 -12.46 5.80
CA LYS A 349 -0.85 -12.90 4.48
C LYS A 349 -1.23 -14.38 4.44
N TYR A 350 -0.54 -15.24 5.20
CA TYR A 350 -0.77 -16.69 5.23
C TYR A 350 -0.93 -17.32 3.83
N GLY A 351 -0.07 -16.95 2.88
CA GLY A 351 -0.14 -17.44 1.49
C GLY A 351 -1.25 -16.82 0.62
N ASN A 352 -1.98 -15.82 1.12
CA ASN A 352 -2.98 -15.10 0.34
C ASN A 352 -2.39 -13.82 -0.29
N VAL A 353 -3.01 -13.37 -1.35
CA VAL A 353 -2.66 -12.10 -2.01
C VAL A 353 -2.97 -10.91 -1.08
N THR A 354 -4.11 -10.98 -0.40
CA THR A 354 -4.55 -9.93 0.53
C THR A 354 -4.26 -10.29 1.99
N PRO A 355 -3.92 -9.30 2.83
CA PRO A 355 -3.63 -9.54 4.23
C PRO A 355 -4.88 -9.73 5.09
N LEU A 356 -4.69 -10.41 6.22
CA LEU A 356 -5.53 -10.31 7.40
C LEU A 356 -4.99 -9.17 8.27
N VAL A 357 -5.84 -8.24 8.67
CA VAL A 357 -5.44 -7.06 9.45
C VAL A 357 -6.20 -7.00 10.78
N HIS A 358 -5.46 -7.00 11.88
CA HIS A 358 -6.00 -6.74 13.22
C HIS A 358 -5.91 -5.24 13.52
N SER A 359 -6.98 -4.51 13.18
CA SER A 359 -6.98 -3.04 13.11
C SER A 359 -6.56 -2.35 14.41
N GLU A 360 -7.02 -2.83 15.59
CA GLU A 360 -6.68 -2.20 16.88
C GLU A 360 -5.22 -2.49 17.26
N LEU A 361 -4.78 -3.72 17.06
CA LEU A 361 -3.37 -4.09 17.27
C LEU A 361 -2.46 -3.27 16.35
N SER A 362 -2.77 -3.20 15.08
CA SER A 362 -1.97 -2.46 14.08
C SER A 362 -1.85 -0.98 14.41
N LYS A 363 -2.94 -0.32 14.83
CA LYS A 363 -2.89 1.10 15.23
C LYS A 363 -1.97 1.33 16.44
N ARG A 364 -1.98 0.43 17.39
CA ARG A 364 -1.19 0.53 18.63
C ARG A 364 0.27 0.20 18.41
N SER A 365 0.55 -0.87 17.67
CA SER A 365 1.93 -1.23 17.30
C SER A 365 2.61 -0.12 16.51
N TYR A 366 1.87 0.54 15.61
CA TYR A 366 2.37 1.72 14.89
C TYR A 366 2.83 2.82 15.86
N VAL A 367 1.95 3.28 16.76
CA VAL A 367 2.27 4.40 17.70
C VAL A 367 3.47 4.04 18.56
N TYR A 368 3.52 2.82 19.06
CA TYR A 368 4.60 2.37 19.93
C TYR A 368 5.93 2.22 19.19
N THR A 369 5.96 1.47 18.10
CA THR A 369 7.19 1.16 17.37
C THR A 369 7.80 2.42 16.76
N VAL A 370 6.97 3.29 16.16
CA VAL A 370 7.40 4.59 15.65
C VAL A 370 7.90 5.48 16.81
N GLY A 371 7.20 5.49 17.94
CA GLY A 371 7.60 6.26 19.12
C GLY A 371 8.99 5.87 19.62
N LYS A 372 9.30 4.58 19.71
CA LYS A 372 10.63 4.08 20.13
C LYS A 372 11.73 4.48 19.17
N ALA A 373 11.49 4.33 17.86
CA ALA A 373 12.46 4.74 16.85
C ALA A 373 12.73 6.26 16.86
N VAL A 374 11.68 7.06 17.06
CA VAL A 374 11.80 8.53 17.18
C VAL A 374 12.56 8.93 18.43
N THR A 375 12.27 8.31 19.59
CA THR A 375 13.00 8.60 20.84
C THR A 375 14.49 8.31 20.70
N ALA A 376 14.84 7.18 20.05
CA ALA A 376 16.24 6.82 19.83
C ALA A 376 16.98 7.85 18.94
N ILE A 377 16.33 8.31 17.87
CA ILE A 377 16.89 9.37 17.00
C ILE A 377 17.00 10.70 17.74
N GLU A 378 16.02 11.05 18.56
CA GLU A 378 16.05 12.28 19.36
C GLU A 378 17.23 12.28 20.34
N ASP A 379 17.46 11.17 21.04
CA ASP A 379 18.56 11.04 21.98
C ASP A 379 19.92 11.16 21.28
N GLU A 380 20.09 10.59 20.07
CA GLU A 380 21.31 10.75 19.28
C GLU A 380 21.47 12.18 18.75
N LEU A 381 20.42 12.81 18.23
CA LEU A 381 20.43 14.22 17.81
C LEU A 381 20.85 15.15 18.95
N GLN A 382 20.30 14.94 20.14
CA GLN A 382 20.62 15.73 21.31
C GLN A 382 22.08 15.49 21.77
N SER A 383 22.52 14.25 21.87
CA SER A 383 23.85 13.91 22.40
C SER A 383 25.00 14.25 21.44
N THR A 384 24.79 14.14 20.13
CA THR A 384 25.84 14.30 19.12
C THR A 384 25.85 15.67 18.44
N HIS A 385 24.69 16.31 18.30
CA HIS A 385 24.51 17.55 17.54
C HIS A 385 23.88 18.67 18.35
N ASN A 386 23.51 18.42 19.60
CA ASN A 386 22.77 19.36 20.46
C ASN A 386 21.48 19.88 19.82
N ILE A 387 20.81 18.99 19.03
CA ILE A 387 19.51 19.25 18.38
C ILE A 387 18.42 18.55 19.18
N THR A 388 17.38 19.27 19.52
CA THR A 388 16.21 18.78 20.25
C THR A 388 14.97 18.78 19.36
N LEU A 389 13.84 18.21 19.82
CA LEU A 389 12.57 18.36 19.11
C LEU A 389 12.09 19.82 19.00
N GLU A 390 12.66 20.75 19.80
CA GLU A 390 12.39 22.18 19.64
C GLU A 390 13.00 22.74 18.35
N ASP A 391 14.12 22.18 17.90
CA ASP A 391 14.83 22.59 16.69
C ASP A 391 14.27 21.88 15.43
N VAL A 392 13.48 20.82 15.62
CA VAL A 392 12.85 20.07 14.52
C VAL A 392 11.66 20.86 13.98
N GLY A 393 11.71 21.17 12.69
CA GLY A 393 10.68 21.92 11.98
C GLY A 393 9.91 21.08 10.97
N LEU A 394 10.10 19.75 10.94
CA LEU A 394 9.40 18.86 10.02
C LEU A 394 9.33 17.44 10.59
N PHE A 395 8.15 16.84 10.56
CA PHE A 395 7.98 15.44 10.90
C PHE A 395 7.22 14.69 9.80
N LEU A 396 7.85 13.63 9.27
CA LEU A 396 7.30 12.77 8.23
C LEU A 396 7.21 11.35 8.78
N SER A 397 6.04 10.73 8.66
CA SER A 397 5.88 9.32 9.02
C SER A 397 5.20 8.53 7.90
N HIS A 398 5.35 7.22 7.95
CA HIS A 398 4.50 6.32 7.18
C HIS A 398 3.02 6.65 7.41
N VAL A 399 2.23 6.70 6.34
CA VAL A 399 0.82 7.08 6.37
C VAL A 399 -0.04 5.91 5.88
N PRO A 400 -0.40 4.94 6.74
CA PRO A 400 -1.39 3.92 6.38
C PRO A 400 -2.74 4.56 6.05
N PHE A 401 -3.05 5.63 6.77
CA PHE A 401 -4.13 6.59 6.51
C PHE A 401 -3.84 7.88 7.31
N PRO A 402 -4.30 9.05 6.84
CA PRO A 402 -3.93 10.33 7.43
C PRO A 402 -4.18 10.44 8.94
N LYS A 403 -5.31 9.91 9.45
CA LYS A 403 -5.62 9.97 10.88
C LYS A 403 -4.65 9.18 11.74
N GLN A 404 -4.01 8.12 11.24
CA GLN A 404 -3.00 7.37 11.98
C GLN A 404 -1.78 8.24 12.29
N ALA A 405 -1.30 9.00 11.32
CA ALA A 405 -0.21 9.96 11.53
C ALA A 405 -0.59 11.08 12.50
N ILE A 406 -1.86 11.55 12.46
CA ILE A 406 -2.38 12.51 13.43
C ILE A 406 -2.44 11.91 14.84
N TYR A 407 -2.81 10.65 15.00
CA TYR A 407 -2.77 9.97 16.30
C TYR A 407 -1.34 9.90 16.83
N PHE A 408 -0.39 9.54 15.99
CA PHE A 408 1.01 9.55 16.39
C PHE A 408 1.52 10.95 16.73
N SER A 409 1.13 11.97 16.00
CA SER A 409 1.55 13.34 16.30
C SER A 409 1.05 13.85 17.67
N THR A 410 -0.06 13.33 18.16
CA THR A 410 -0.55 13.60 19.51
C THR A 410 0.35 12.94 20.56
N PHE A 411 0.78 11.71 20.30
CA PHE A 411 1.78 11.03 21.14
C PHE A 411 3.10 11.82 21.16
N LEU A 412 3.58 12.24 20.00
CA LEU A 412 4.81 13.04 19.87
C LEU A 412 4.69 14.36 20.63
N PHE A 413 3.53 15.01 20.60
CA PHE A 413 3.27 16.24 21.37
C PHE A 413 3.28 15.98 22.88
N ALA A 414 2.65 14.93 23.35
CA ALA A 414 2.69 14.53 24.75
C ALA A 414 4.12 14.25 25.22
N HIS A 415 4.90 13.49 24.42
CA HIS A 415 6.31 13.24 24.69
C HIS A 415 7.13 14.53 24.73
N TYR A 416 6.92 15.43 23.77
CA TYR A 416 7.56 16.74 23.72
C TYR A 416 7.26 17.54 24.98
N LEU A 417 6.01 17.68 25.41
CA LEU A 417 5.64 18.43 26.63
C LEU A 417 6.27 17.79 27.85
N LYS A 418 6.22 16.48 28.00
CA LYS A 418 6.78 15.78 29.15
C LYS A 418 8.29 16.02 29.30
N LYS A 419 9.01 16.04 28.19
CA LYS A 419 10.48 16.21 28.19
C LYS A 419 10.92 17.67 28.31
N TYR A 420 10.23 18.59 27.63
CA TYR A 420 10.68 19.98 27.48
C TYR A 420 9.80 21.02 28.19
N ASN A 421 8.53 20.70 28.47
CA ASN A 421 7.61 21.65 29.11
C ASN A 421 6.59 20.94 30.04
N PRO A 422 7.06 20.27 31.11
CA PRO A 422 6.19 19.51 32.02
C PRO A 422 5.17 20.38 32.76
N GLU A 423 5.50 21.68 33.01
CA GLU A 423 4.58 22.63 33.65
C GLU A 423 3.37 22.91 32.75
N LEU A 424 3.60 23.09 31.43
CA LEU A 424 2.51 23.26 30.47
C LEU A 424 1.66 22.00 30.35
N LEU A 425 2.27 20.81 30.41
CA LEU A 425 1.51 19.54 30.39
C LEU A 425 0.59 19.46 31.61
N ALA A 426 1.07 19.83 32.80
CA ALA A 426 0.27 19.86 34.02
C ALA A 426 -0.88 20.89 33.94
N ASP A 427 -0.62 22.08 33.38
CA ASP A 427 -1.67 23.09 33.18
C ASP A 427 -2.75 22.60 32.16
N ILE A 428 -2.34 21.98 31.06
CA ILE A 428 -3.24 21.43 30.08
C ILE A 428 -4.13 20.32 30.67
N ALA A 429 -3.63 19.52 31.59
CA ALA A 429 -4.39 18.44 32.21
C ALA A 429 -5.67 18.96 32.94
N HIS A 430 -5.65 20.17 33.48
CA HIS A 430 -6.80 20.78 34.16
C HIS A 430 -7.75 21.53 33.21
N ARG A 431 -7.45 21.61 31.94
CA ARG A 431 -8.30 22.31 30.97
C ARG A 431 -9.50 21.48 30.53
N LYS A 432 -10.62 22.13 30.31
CA LYS A 432 -11.80 21.56 29.67
C LYS A 432 -11.78 21.85 28.19
N VAL A 433 -12.01 20.82 27.40
CA VAL A 433 -12.06 20.92 25.94
C VAL A 433 -13.38 20.36 25.39
N PRO A 434 -13.84 20.86 24.24
CA PRO A 434 -15.08 20.43 23.66
C PRO A 434 -14.98 18.98 23.20
N ILE A 435 -15.95 18.14 23.57
CA ILE A 435 -16.16 16.83 23.00
C ILE A 435 -16.96 16.99 21.71
N LYS A 436 -16.37 16.60 20.58
CA LYS A 436 -17.04 16.64 19.28
C LYS A 436 -17.42 15.27 18.81
N LYS A 437 -18.67 15.11 18.37
CA LYS A 437 -19.13 13.92 17.66
C LYS A 437 -19.58 14.35 16.26
N ARG A 438 -18.90 13.83 15.21
CA ARG A 438 -19.14 14.22 13.81
C ARG A 438 -19.13 15.74 13.58
N GLY A 439 -18.17 16.43 14.21
CA GLY A 439 -18.02 17.89 14.11
C GLY A 439 -18.98 18.72 14.98
N VAL A 440 -19.94 18.09 15.66
CA VAL A 440 -20.88 18.78 16.58
C VAL A 440 -20.37 18.68 18.00
N VAL A 441 -20.29 19.81 18.70
CA VAL A 441 -19.97 19.85 20.14
C VAL A 441 -21.14 19.23 20.92
N ILE A 442 -20.87 18.16 21.66
CA ILE A 442 -21.86 17.44 22.46
C ILE A 442 -21.67 17.60 23.97
N GLY A 443 -20.59 18.28 24.39
CA GLY A 443 -20.25 18.54 25.78
C GLY A 443 -18.82 18.99 25.93
N GLU A 444 -18.36 19.07 27.17
CA GLU A 444 -16.97 19.38 27.53
C GLU A 444 -16.41 18.26 28.42
N LYS A 445 -15.11 18.00 28.31
CA LYS A 445 -14.38 17.03 29.12
C LYS A 445 -13.09 17.67 29.61
N GLU A 446 -12.73 17.44 30.87
CA GLU A 446 -11.38 17.71 31.37
C GLU A 446 -10.40 16.76 30.73
N ILE A 447 -9.24 17.25 30.34
CA ILE A 447 -8.20 16.43 29.66
C ILE A 447 -7.70 15.34 30.62
N GLY A 448 -7.44 15.75 31.89
CA GLY A 448 -6.92 14.85 32.91
C GLY A 448 -5.43 14.58 32.77
N GLU A 449 -4.84 13.97 33.79
CA GLU A 449 -3.45 13.53 33.75
C GLU A 449 -3.23 12.42 32.72
N GLU A 450 -2.02 12.38 32.19
CA GLU A 450 -1.64 11.40 31.21
C GLU A 450 -1.68 9.99 31.80
N PRO A 451 -2.44 9.03 31.23
CA PRO A 451 -2.50 7.66 31.71
C PRO A 451 -1.23 6.83 31.36
N LEU A 452 -0.11 7.48 31.09
CA LEU A 452 1.11 6.88 30.46
C LEU A 452 1.92 5.95 31.35
N GLY A 453 1.74 5.91 32.66
CA GLY A 453 2.48 4.97 33.51
C GLY A 453 2.29 3.50 33.10
N ARG A 454 1.31 3.24 32.24
CA ARG A 454 0.84 1.92 31.85
C ARG A 454 1.09 1.55 30.38
N TRP A 455 1.34 2.53 29.49
CA TRP A 455 1.70 2.26 28.10
C TRP A 455 3.04 1.55 27.97
N THR A 456 4.04 1.91 28.77
CA THR A 456 5.32 1.21 28.84
C THR A 456 5.18 -0.19 29.45
N SER A 457 4.24 -0.37 30.41
CA SER A 457 3.93 -1.70 30.98
C SER A 457 3.18 -2.59 30.01
N PHE A 458 2.37 -2.02 29.11
CA PHE A 458 1.68 -2.77 28.07
C PHE A 458 2.64 -3.50 27.14
N ILE A 459 3.72 -2.88 26.75
CA ILE A 459 4.66 -3.49 25.81
C ILE A 459 5.58 -4.49 26.48
N GLY A 460 6.02 -4.20 27.72
CA GLY A 460 6.69 -5.24 28.51
C GLY A 460 5.82 -6.50 28.61
N MET A 461 4.52 -6.32 28.81
CA MET A 461 3.56 -7.41 28.87
C MET A 461 3.32 -8.08 27.50
N VAL A 462 3.30 -7.33 26.39
CA VAL A 462 3.22 -7.91 25.04
C VAL A 462 4.48 -8.71 24.75
N ASP A 463 5.66 -8.18 25.08
CA ASP A 463 6.94 -8.88 24.94
C ASP A 463 6.96 -10.17 25.80
N ASP A 464 6.50 -10.12 27.04
CA ASP A 464 6.41 -11.29 27.91
C ASP A 464 5.43 -12.34 27.35
N LYS A 465 4.28 -11.90 26.82
CA LYS A 465 3.26 -12.80 26.27
C LYS A 465 3.57 -13.34 24.87
N LEU A 466 4.35 -12.63 24.06
CA LEU A 466 4.88 -13.16 22.81
C LEU A 466 5.76 -14.38 23.01
N MET A 467 6.31 -14.56 24.21
CA MET A 467 7.08 -15.74 24.59
C MET A 467 6.20 -16.88 25.12
N GLU A 468 4.88 -16.67 25.25
CA GLU A 468 3.93 -17.73 25.62
C GLU A 468 3.55 -18.55 24.39
N PHE A 469 3.84 -19.83 24.43
CA PHE A 469 3.45 -20.78 23.41
C PHE A 469 2.28 -21.63 23.89
N ASN A 470 1.41 -22.00 22.99
CA ASN A 470 0.41 -23.04 23.22
C ASN A 470 1.10 -24.39 23.51
N LYS A 471 0.38 -25.34 24.10
CA LYS A 471 0.91 -26.68 24.42
C LYS A 471 1.43 -27.45 23.20
N ASP A 472 0.98 -27.07 22.00
CA ASP A 472 1.43 -27.63 20.72
C ASP A 472 2.64 -26.90 20.11
N GLY A 473 3.19 -25.89 20.79
CA GLY A 473 4.35 -25.10 20.33
C GLY A 473 3.99 -23.95 19.37
N THR A 474 2.73 -23.69 19.12
CA THR A 474 2.30 -22.50 18.35
C THR A 474 2.24 -21.26 19.22
N MET A 475 2.44 -20.07 18.63
CA MET A 475 2.28 -18.80 19.34
C MET A 475 0.81 -18.57 19.72
N ASN A 476 0.57 -18.00 20.91
CA ASN A 476 -0.78 -17.74 21.41
C ASN A 476 -1.30 -16.36 20.95
N ASP A 477 -1.40 -16.18 19.65
CA ASP A 477 -1.82 -14.91 19.02
C ASP A 477 -3.21 -14.45 19.47
N GLU A 478 -4.16 -15.38 19.65
CA GLU A 478 -5.52 -15.05 20.08
C GLU A 478 -5.56 -14.47 21.50
N ALA A 479 -4.72 -14.95 22.40
CA ALA A 479 -4.64 -14.42 23.76
C ALA A 479 -4.06 -13.00 23.77
N ILE A 480 -3.06 -12.73 22.94
CA ILE A 480 -2.46 -11.41 22.79
C ILE A 480 -3.49 -10.42 22.24
N ILE A 481 -4.17 -10.78 21.16
CA ILE A 481 -5.20 -9.94 20.51
C ILE A 481 -6.35 -9.67 21.49
N SER A 482 -6.90 -10.71 22.11
CA SER A 482 -8.00 -10.58 23.08
C SER A 482 -7.63 -9.69 24.27
N HIS A 483 -6.39 -9.80 24.75
CA HIS A 483 -5.91 -8.97 25.86
C HIS A 483 -5.83 -7.50 25.43
N ILE A 484 -5.27 -7.21 24.26
CA ILE A 484 -5.14 -5.86 23.69
C ILE A 484 -6.51 -5.22 23.45
N GLU A 485 -7.48 -5.98 22.93
CA GLU A 485 -8.83 -5.48 22.66
C GLU A 485 -9.63 -5.23 23.93
N SER A 486 -9.40 -6.00 24.99
CA SER A 486 -10.10 -5.88 26.28
C SER A 486 -9.47 -4.85 27.23
N ASP A 487 -8.27 -4.34 26.96
CA ASP A 487 -7.57 -3.44 27.86
C ASP A 487 -8.19 -2.03 27.89
N LYS A 488 -8.91 -1.75 28.99
CA LYS A 488 -9.58 -0.46 29.21
C LYS A 488 -8.59 0.71 29.35
N GLU A 489 -7.36 0.46 29.75
CA GLU A 489 -6.35 1.49 30.00
C GLU A 489 -5.75 2.01 28.73
N ILE A 490 -5.59 1.14 27.73
CA ILE A 490 -5.20 1.55 26.37
C ILE A 490 -6.31 2.38 25.73
N GLY A 491 -7.58 2.00 25.95
CA GLY A 491 -8.73 2.80 25.56
C GLY A 491 -8.71 4.19 26.21
N ALA A 492 -8.41 4.27 27.50
CA ALA A 492 -8.32 5.54 28.22
C ALA A 492 -7.19 6.45 27.71
N TRP A 493 -6.02 5.88 27.37
CA TRP A 493 -4.94 6.65 26.77
C TRP A 493 -5.32 7.18 25.37
N TRP A 494 -5.98 6.36 24.57
CA TRP A 494 -6.45 6.77 23.25
C TRP A 494 -7.47 7.91 23.32
N ASP A 495 -8.41 7.82 24.25
CA ASP A 495 -9.39 8.87 24.53
C ASP A 495 -8.74 10.16 25.03
N TRP A 496 -7.72 10.04 25.87
CA TRP A 496 -6.91 11.16 26.36
C TRP A 496 -6.16 11.84 25.18
N ALA A 497 -5.49 11.07 24.34
CA ALA A 497 -4.78 11.57 23.17
C ALA A 497 -5.71 12.29 22.18
N ILE A 498 -6.94 11.77 21.96
CA ILE A 498 -7.96 12.45 21.17
C ILE A 498 -8.34 13.79 21.78
N THR A 499 -8.49 13.84 23.09
CA THR A 499 -8.86 15.06 23.84
C THR A 499 -7.74 16.12 23.75
N LEU A 500 -6.49 15.70 23.84
CA LEU A 500 -5.31 16.57 23.75
C LEU A 500 -5.22 17.30 22.39
N ARG A 501 -5.80 16.79 21.32
CA ARG A 501 -5.82 17.45 20.00
C ARG A 501 -6.63 18.73 19.93
N GLU A 502 -7.49 18.97 20.91
CA GLU A 502 -8.35 20.15 20.93
C GLU A 502 -7.64 21.40 21.48
N VAL A 503 -6.48 21.25 22.17
CA VAL A 503 -5.73 22.40 22.68
C VAL A 503 -5.00 23.14 21.55
N ASP A 504 -4.86 24.46 21.71
CA ASP A 504 -4.23 25.31 20.70
C ASP A 504 -2.72 25.05 20.59
N GLU A 505 -2.08 24.67 21.67
CA GLU A 505 -0.67 24.27 21.69
C GLU A 505 -0.39 23.04 20.83
N TYR A 506 -1.29 22.06 20.83
CA TYR A 506 -1.16 20.94 19.91
C TYR A 506 -1.32 21.37 18.44
N LYS A 507 -2.26 22.28 18.16
CA LYS A 507 -2.44 22.80 16.79
C LYS A 507 -1.17 23.52 16.33
N ALA A 508 -0.62 24.39 17.19
CA ALA A 508 0.65 25.10 16.92
C ALA A 508 1.83 24.12 16.71
N PHE A 509 1.91 23.07 17.55
CA PHE A 509 2.93 22.03 17.41
C PHE A 509 2.79 21.26 16.08
N LYS A 510 1.57 20.88 15.72
CA LYS A 510 1.26 20.20 14.45
C LYS A 510 1.63 21.09 13.25
N ASP A 511 1.32 22.36 13.30
CA ASP A 511 1.61 23.32 12.23
C ASP A 511 3.13 23.58 12.14
N LYS A 512 3.84 23.69 13.26
CA LYS A 512 5.31 23.78 13.32
C LYS A 512 6.00 22.59 12.61
N LEU A 513 5.46 21.39 12.78
CA LEU A 513 6.02 20.17 12.20
C LEU A 513 5.47 19.85 10.80
N HIS A 514 4.67 20.73 10.20
CA HIS A 514 4.07 20.61 8.86
C HIS A 514 3.36 19.27 8.62
N ILE A 515 2.71 18.74 9.66
CA ILE A 515 2.04 17.43 9.59
C ILE A 515 0.86 17.47 8.61
N THR A 516 0.15 18.59 8.52
CA THR A 516 -0.99 18.73 7.60
C THR A 516 -0.53 18.63 6.16
N GLU A 517 0.52 19.35 5.79
CA GLU A 517 1.11 19.35 4.45
C GLU A 517 1.66 17.97 4.08
N ALA A 518 2.26 17.25 5.03
CA ALA A 518 2.77 15.90 4.83
C ALA A 518 1.65 14.89 4.48
N LEU A 519 0.41 15.13 4.91
CA LEU A 519 -0.72 14.23 4.71
C LEU A 519 -1.52 14.45 3.42
N GLU A 520 -1.26 15.53 2.67
CA GLU A 520 -2.08 15.88 1.49
C GLU A 520 -2.10 14.78 0.44
N LEU A 521 -0.94 14.29 -0.02
CA LEU A 521 -0.89 13.21 -1.02
C LEU A 521 -1.48 11.91 -0.46
N GLY A 522 -1.21 11.56 0.81
CA GLY A 522 -1.81 10.38 1.45
C GLY A 522 -3.33 10.43 1.49
N SER A 523 -3.93 11.64 1.62
CA SER A 523 -5.39 11.82 1.62
C SER A 523 -6.07 11.57 0.27
N ILE A 524 -5.31 11.60 -0.83
CA ILE A 524 -5.82 11.43 -2.20
C ILE A 524 -5.23 10.23 -2.93
N MET A 525 -4.28 9.54 -2.33
CA MET A 525 -3.67 8.34 -2.89
C MET A 525 -4.09 7.06 -2.17
N GLY A 526 -4.44 7.18 -0.89
CA GLY A 526 -4.60 6.03 -0.01
C GLY A 526 -3.25 5.46 0.46
N ASN A 527 -3.29 4.31 1.09
CA ASN A 527 -2.09 3.60 1.54
C ASN A 527 -1.37 2.97 0.34
N SER A 528 -0.19 3.45 0.04
CA SER A 528 0.71 2.89 -0.95
C SER A 528 1.90 2.15 -0.33
N TYR A 529 1.71 1.58 0.87
CA TYR A 529 2.68 0.82 1.65
C TYR A 529 4.07 1.47 1.69
N THR A 530 5.08 0.86 1.04
CA THR A 530 6.47 1.38 1.03
C THR A 530 6.60 2.78 0.44
N THR A 531 5.68 3.18 -0.45
CA THR A 531 5.70 4.50 -1.08
C THR A 531 5.13 5.60 -0.18
N SER A 532 4.29 5.28 0.81
CA SER A 532 3.50 6.28 1.54
C SER A 532 4.33 7.33 2.29
N VAL A 533 5.45 6.95 2.91
CA VAL A 533 6.35 7.90 3.60
C VAL A 533 7.04 8.85 2.62
N PHE A 534 7.36 8.39 1.44
CA PHE A 534 7.96 9.21 0.37
C PHE A 534 6.91 10.07 -0.34
N ALA A 535 5.66 9.62 -0.41
CA ALA A 535 4.55 10.47 -0.81
C ALA A 535 4.36 11.64 0.16
N SER A 536 4.50 11.41 1.47
CA SER A 536 4.49 12.49 2.48
C SER A 536 5.64 13.48 2.26
N LEU A 537 6.85 13.00 1.96
CA LEU A 537 7.97 13.86 1.61
C LEU A 537 7.71 14.66 0.33
N ALA A 538 7.19 14.03 -0.72
CA ALA A 538 6.84 14.72 -1.98
C ALA A 538 5.73 15.77 -1.76
N SER A 539 4.76 15.47 -0.89
CA SER A 539 3.69 16.39 -0.49
C SER A 539 4.25 17.68 0.12
N VAL A 540 5.15 17.54 1.07
CA VAL A 540 5.84 18.66 1.74
C VAL A 540 6.69 19.46 0.77
N LEU A 541 7.50 18.82 -0.05
CA LEU A 541 8.33 19.48 -1.06
C LEU A 541 7.49 20.26 -2.08
N ASN A 542 6.28 19.83 -2.37
CA ASN A 542 5.35 20.47 -3.31
C ASN A 542 4.43 21.51 -2.63
N SER A 543 4.53 21.69 -1.33
CA SER A 543 3.63 22.57 -0.60
C SER A 543 4.02 24.04 -0.70
N SER A 544 3.07 24.95 -0.44
CA SER A 544 3.33 26.37 -0.33
C SER A 544 4.20 26.74 0.87
N ALA A 545 4.30 25.85 1.87
CA ALA A 545 5.09 26.02 3.07
C ALA A 545 6.58 25.60 2.88
N LEU A 546 7.01 25.22 1.68
CA LEU A 546 8.39 24.77 1.42
C LEU A 546 9.44 25.75 1.95
N ALA A 547 9.24 27.06 1.76
CA ALA A 547 10.17 28.08 2.20
C ALA A 547 10.39 28.08 3.73
N ASP A 548 9.35 27.75 4.49
CA ASP A 548 9.41 27.68 5.95
C ASP A 548 10.19 26.44 6.44
N MET A 549 10.30 25.42 5.62
CA MET A 549 10.98 24.15 5.92
C MET A 549 12.41 24.12 5.42
N THR A 550 12.75 24.94 4.42
CA THR A 550 14.10 24.95 3.84
C THR A 550 15.14 25.33 4.88
N GLY A 551 16.16 24.48 4.99
CA GLY A 551 17.25 24.64 5.96
C GLY A 551 16.96 24.11 7.35
N LYS A 552 15.71 23.69 7.65
CA LYS A 552 15.35 23.12 8.96
C LYS A 552 15.63 21.61 9.01
N TYR A 553 15.91 21.14 10.22
CA TYR A 553 15.97 19.71 10.51
C TYR A 553 14.57 19.11 10.54
N GLY A 554 14.48 17.88 10.09
CA GLY A 554 13.27 17.06 10.15
C GLY A 554 13.59 15.62 10.54
N ILE A 555 12.55 14.87 10.86
CA ILE A 555 12.62 13.44 11.12
C ILE A 555 11.70 12.73 10.13
N ILE A 556 12.20 11.72 9.43
CA ILE A 556 11.42 10.84 8.58
C ILE A 556 11.38 9.44 9.20
N VAL A 557 10.19 8.85 9.28
CA VAL A 557 10.00 7.53 9.90
C VAL A 557 9.17 6.63 8.98
N GLY A 558 9.78 5.52 8.54
CA GLY A 558 9.06 4.40 7.96
C GLY A 558 8.52 3.49 9.05
N TYR A 559 7.41 2.82 8.77
CA TYR A 559 6.85 1.78 9.60
C TYR A 559 6.35 0.64 8.71
N GLY A 560 6.59 -0.59 9.15
CA GLY A 560 6.06 -1.80 8.55
C GLY A 560 5.39 -2.65 9.61
N SER A 561 4.19 -3.14 9.28
CA SER A 561 3.43 -4.04 10.17
C SER A 561 4.17 -5.36 10.38
N GLY A 562 4.04 -5.92 11.57
CA GLY A 562 4.72 -7.14 11.93
C GLY A 562 5.71 -7.11 13.10
N SER A 563 6.32 -6.01 13.57
CA SER A 563 6.34 -4.65 13.07
C SER A 563 7.72 -4.04 13.30
N GLU A 564 8.15 -3.17 12.42
CA GLU A 564 9.41 -2.41 12.55
C GLU A 564 9.20 -0.95 12.16
N ALA A 565 9.88 -0.04 12.85
CA ALA A 565 10.01 1.35 12.44
C ALA A 565 11.49 1.73 12.27
N ILE A 566 11.79 2.50 11.23
CA ILE A 566 13.12 3.07 10.99
C ILE A 566 12.98 4.58 10.94
N ALA A 567 13.59 5.27 11.90
CA ALA A 567 13.66 6.73 11.96
C ALA A 567 15.01 7.23 11.47
N ARG A 568 14.99 8.36 10.75
CA ARG A 568 16.19 9.01 10.27
C ARG A 568 16.03 10.53 10.28
N PRO A 569 17.06 11.29 10.68
CA PRO A 569 17.05 12.73 10.55
C PRO A 569 17.32 13.14 9.10
N LEU A 570 16.74 14.27 8.71
CA LEU A 570 16.92 14.88 7.42
C LEU A 570 16.96 16.40 7.51
N LYS A 571 17.34 17.05 6.41
CA LYS A 571 17.26 18.50 6.23
C LYS A 571 16.76 18.81 4.83
N ILE A 572 15.74 19.64 4.72
CA ILE A 572 15.28 20.14 3.43
C ILE A 572 16.31 21.14 2.90
N VAL A 573 16.91 20.88 1.75
CA VAL A 573 17.87 21.77 1.08
C VAL A 573 17.30 22.38 -0.20
N ALA A 574 16.12 21.91 -0.63
CA ALA A 574 15.44 22.39 -1.82
C ALA A 574 14.89 23.80 -1.65
N ASP A 575 15.00 24.61 -2.69
CA ASP A 575 14.18 25.78 -2.94
C ASP A 575 13.09 25.48 -3.98
N ALA A 576 12.21 26.43 -4.25
CA ALA A 576 11.13 26.28 -5.21
C ALA A 576 11.61 25.98 -6.64
N ARG A 577 12.84 26.39 -7.02
CA ARG A 577 13.45 26.09 -8.30
C ARG A 577 13.90 24.64 -8.37
N ALA A 578 14.62 24.18 -7.35
CA ALA A 578 15.10 22.80 -7.26
C ALA A 578 13.91 21.81 -7.29
N VAL A 579 12.82 22.13 -6.59
CA VAL A 579 11.60 21.31 -6.60
C VAL A 579 11.02 21.24 -8.02
N ARG A 580 10.80 22.37 -8.70
CA ARG A 580 10.27 22.37 -10.08
C ARG A 580 11.11 21.58 -11.07
N GLU A 581 12.42 21.60 -10.90
CA GLU A 581 13.35 20.92 -11.81
C GLU A 581 13.53 19.43 -11.51
N ARG A 582 13.35 19.02 -10.23
CA ARG A 582 13.79 17.69 -9.74
C ARG A 582 12.73 16.86 -9.06
N LEU A 583 11.54 17.41 -8.79
CA LEU A 583 10.40 16.65 -8.26
C LEU A 583 9.37 16.40 -9.35
N ILE A 584 9.04 15.15 -9.57
CA ILE A 584 7.99 14.71 -10.49
C ILE A 584 6.84 14.14 -9.65
N ILE A 585 5.64 14.70 -9.77
CA ILE A 585 4.43 14.16 -9.19
C ILE A 585 3.43 13.94 -10.32
N ASP A 586 3.08 12.68 -10.59
CA ASP A 586 2.07 12.31 -11.57
C ASP A 586 0.88 11.61 -10.91
N LEU A 587 -0.17 12.38 -10.70
CA LEU A 587 -1.43 11.94 -10.12
C LEU A 587 -2.55 11.82 -11.16
N LYS A 588 -2.23 11.81 -12.45
CA LYS A 588 -3.23 11.66 -13.51
C LYS A 588 -3.95 10.33 -13.35
N ALA A 589 -5.26 10.38 -13.18
CA ALA A 589 -6.09 9.19 -13.00
C ALA A 589 -7.51 9.42 -13.52
N THR A 590 -8.14 8.35 -13.99
CA THR A 590 -9.52 8.35 -14.45
C THR A 590 -10.45 8.12 -13.27
N ALA A 591 -11.47 8.97 -13.10
CA ALA A 591 -12.48 8.77 -12.07
C ALA A 591 -13.37 7.58 -12.42
N ILE A 592 -13.59 6.70 -11.44
CA ILE A 592 -14.55 5.60 -11.53
C ILE A 592 -15.66 5.78 -10.50
N ASN A 593 -16.83 5.25 -10.81
CA ASN A 593 -17.97 5.20 -9.88
C ASN A 593 -17.96 3.89 -9.07
N HIS A 594 -18.88 3.74 -8.14
CA HIS A 594 -18.97 2.58 -7.27
C HIS A 594 -19.29 1.26 -8.01
N GLU A 595 -20.04 1.29 -9.11
CA GLU A 595 -20.34 0.09 -9.91
C GLU A 595 -19.07 -0.42 -10.59
N GLN A 596 -18.30 0.49 -11.19
CA GLN A 596 -16.99 0.20 -11.77
C GLN A 596 -15.98 -0.30 -10.73
N TYR A 597 -16.00 0.28 -9.53
CA TYR A 597 -15.20 -0.17 -8.41
C TYR A 597 -15.55 -1.61 -8.02
N LEU A 598 -16.82 -1.92 -7.87
CA LEU A 598 -17.29 -3.26 -7.50
C LEU A 598 -17.04 -4.32 -8.58
N GLU A 599 -16.90 -3.92 -9.84
CA GLU A 599 -16.47 -4.81 -10.91
C GLU A 599 -14.95 -5.04 -10.88
N LEU A 600 -14.17 -3.99 -10.63
CA LEU A 600 -12.71 -4.02 -10.66
C LEU A 600 -12.11 -4.68 -9.40
N HIS A 601 -12.58 -4.29 -8.22
CA HIS A 601 -11.97 -4.64 -6.95
C HIS A 601 -11.87 -6.15 -6.66
N PRO A 602 -12.88 -7.00 -6.91
CA PRO A 602 -12.75 -8.44 -6.74
C PRO A 602 -11.65 -9.07 -7.60
N LYS A 603 -11.45 -8.52 -8.80
CA LYS A 603 -10.44 -9.00 -9.75
C LYS A 603 -9.03 -8.61 -9.34
N LEU A 604 -8.88 -7.41 -8.75
CA LEU A 604 -7.63 -6.98 -8.15
C LEU A 604 -7.24 -7.88 -6.97
N ILE A 605 -8.19 -8.21 -6.10
CA ILE A 605 -7.99 -9.12 -4.95
C ILE A 605 -7.54 -10.52 -5.41
N GLN A 606 -8.08 -11.01 -6.53
CA GLN A 606 -7.76 -12.34 -7.06
C GLN A 606 -6.45 -12.38 -7.85
N GLY A 607 -5.76 -11.25 -8.01
CA GLY A 607 -4.58 -11.13 -8.87
C GLY A 607 -4.89 -11.31 -10.36
N GLU A 608 -6.17 -11.26 -10.73
CA GLU A 608 -6.64 -11.48 -12.11
C GLU A 608 -6.66 -10.21 -12.94
N ALA A 609 -6.53 -9.03 -12.32
CA ALA A 609 -6.68 -7.76 -13.03
C ALA A 609 -5.64 -7.60 -14.14
N GLU A 610 -4.41 -8.03 -13.90
CA GLU A 610 -3.35 -8.03 -14.89
C GLU A 610 -3.55 -9.08 -15.99
N ARG A 611 -4.24 -10.18 -15.66
CA ARG A 611 -4.48 -11.32 -16.57
C ARG A 611 -5.75 -11.19 -17.42
N MET A 612 -6.59 -10.19 -17.15
CA MET A 612 -7.94 -10.12 -17.73
C MET A 612 -8.08 -9.25 -18.96
N LEU A 613 -7.06 -8.53 -19.38
CA LEU A 613 -7.15 -7.72 -20.57
C LEU A 613 -6.64 -8.52 -21.77
N THR A 614 -7.57 -9.14 -22.47
CA THR A 614 -7.31 -9.58 -23.83
C THR A 614 -7.48 -8.40 -24.77
N SER A 615 -6.76 -8.42 -25.90
CA SER A 615 -6.89 -7.40 -26.94
C SER A 615 -8.35 -7.18 -27.38
N GLU A 616 -9.18 -8.24 -27.40
CA GLU A 616 -10.59 -8.18 -27.76
C GLU A 616 -11.45 -7.41 -26.76
N ASN A 617 -11.15 -7.46 -25.48
CA ASN A 617 -11.99 -6.84 -24.45
C ASN A 617 -11.40 -5.56 -23.84
N LEU A 618 -10.13 -5.24 -24.12
CA LEU A 618 -9.48 -4.04 -23.62
C LEU A 618 -10.24 -2.78 -24.05
N VAL A 619 -10.58 -2.69 -25.32
CA VAL A 619 -11.31 -1.53 -25.87
C VAL A 619 -12.73 -1.49 -25.30
N GLU A 620 -13.45 -2.62 -25.22
CA GLU A 620 -14.81 -2.67 -24.71
C GLU A 620 -14.86 -2.44 -23.19
N LYS A 621 -13.97 -3.08 -22.41
CA LYS A 621 -13.91 -2.87 -20.96
C LYS A 621 -13.43 -1.48 -20.60
N ASN A 622 -12.43 -0.94 -21.30
CA ASN A 622 -12.00 0.43 -21.09
C ASN A 622 -13.04 1.45 -21.59
N ARG A 623 -13.86 1.15 -22.59
CA ARG A 623 -15.02 2.01 -22.91
C ARG A 623 -16.01 2.10 -21.77
N ARG A 624 -16.26 1.02 -21.05
CA ARG A 624 -17.12 1.03 -19.86
C ARG A 624 -16.52 1.81 -18.71
N PHE A 625 -15.20 1.69 -18.51
CA PHE A 625 -14.48 2.36 -17.41
C PHE A 625 -14.05 3.78 -17.76
N LEU A 626 -13.67 4.01 -19.00
CA LEU A 626 -13.19 5.30 -19.47
C LEU A 626 -14.28 5.95 -20.35
N ARG A 627 -15.02 6.88 -19.81
CA ARG A 627 -15.87 7.75 -20.65
C ARG A 627 -14.97 8.42 -21.70
N GLY A 628 -14.96 7.87 -22.92
CA GLY A 628 -14.16 8.37 -24.03
C GLY A 628 -13.11 7.40 -24.61
N GLY A 629 -12.94 6.20 -24.04
CA GLY A 629 -12.08 5.13 -24.60
C GLY A 629 -10.58 5.44 -24.64
N ARG A 630 -10.07 6.23 -23.69
CA ARG A 630 -8.65 6.59 -23.60
C ARG A 630 -8.02 6.02 -22.35
N LEU A 631 -6.89 5.35 -22.50
CA LEU A 631 -6.03 4.95 -21.40
C LEU A 631 -5.13 6.12 -20.96
N LYS A 632 -4.70 6.11 -19.69
CA LYS A 632 -3.64 7.00 -19.23
C LYS A 632 -2.40 6.77 -20.09
N PRO A 633 -1.70 7.81 -20.56
CA PRO A 633 -0.43 7.64 -21.25
C PRO A 633 0.59 6.91 -20.36
N GLY A 634 1.34 5.98 -20.95
CA GLY A 634 2.35 5.22 -20.23
C GLY A 634 2.35 3.73 -20.55
N PHE A 635 3.05 2.95 -19.75
CA PHE A 635 3.14 1.51 -19.89
C PHE A 635 1.92 0.81 -19.31
N HIS A 636 1.43 -0.18 -20.05
CA HIS A 636 0.29 -1.03 -19.71
C HIS A 636 0.59 -2.48 -20.04
N VAL A 637 -0.07 -3.39 -19.33
CA VAL A 637 -0.06 -4.84 -19.60
C VAL A 637 -1.28 -5.21 -20.45
N ILE A 638 -1.07 -5.97 -21.50
CA ILE A 638 -2.12 -6.51 -22.37
C ILE A 638 -1.92 -8.02 -22.51
N MET A 639 -2.98 -8.78 -22.31
CA MET A 639 -2.98 -10.23 -22.56
C MET A 639 -3.69 -10.53 -23.88
N ARG A 640 -3.08 -11.33 -24.74
CA ARG A 640 -3.73 -11.88 -25.93
C ARG A 640 -4.56 -13.10 -25.56
N ARG A 641 -5.63 -13.33 -26.32
CA ARG A 641 -6.49 -14.50 -26.14
C ARG A 641 -5.69 -15.79 -26.34
N GLY A 642 -5.64 -16.64 -25.33
CA GLY A 642 -4.92 -17.91 -25.35
C GLY A 642 -3.47 -17.86 -24.87
N ASP A 643 -2.92 -16.68 -24.58
CA ASP A 643 -1.58 -16.56 -24.01
C ASP A 643 -1.64 -16.58 -22.48
N THR A 644 -0.67 -17.27 -21.88
CA THR A 644 -0.43 -17.25 -20.42
C THR A 644 0.50 -16.14 -19.98
N THR A 645 1.12 -15.41 -20.92
CA THR A 645 2.07 -14.32 -20.68
C THR A 645 1.49 -12.99 -21.14
N GLY A 646 1.53 -11.99 -20.26
CA GLY A 646 1.14 -10.63 -20.59
C GLY A 646 2.18 -9.94 -21.49
N GLU A 647 1.73 -9.19 -22.47
CA GLU A 647 2.57 -8.28 -23.26
C GLU A 647 2.45 -6.86 -22.73
N TYR A 648 3.58 -6.16 -22.67
CA TYR A 648 3.62 -4.77 -22.24
C TYR A 648 3.57 -3.84 -23.46
N THR A 649 2.75 -2.80 -23.38
CA THR A 649 2.64 -1.78 -24.44
C THR A 649 2.77 -0.38 -23.86
N PHE A 650 3.16 0.58 -24.69
CA PHE A 650 3.21 1.99 -24.32
C PHE A 650 2.08 2.76 -25.01
N ILE A 651 1.26 3.45 -24.22
CA ILE A 651 0.18 4.30 -24.70
C ILE A 651 0.69 5.74 -24.77
N GLU A 652 0.57 6.34 -25.94
CA GLU A 652 1.01 7.71 -26.21
C GLU A 652 0.13 8.76 -25.51
N GLU A 653 0.61 10.00 -25.44
CA GLU A 653 -0.07 11.15 -24.79
C GLU A 653 -1.50 11.41 -25.33
N ASN A 654 -1.80 10.99 -26.56
CA ASN A 654 -3.15 11.08 -27.12
C ASN A 654 -4.13 10.04 -26.50
N GLY A 655 -3.63 9.10 -25.71
CA GLY A 655 -4.41 8.03 -25.07
C GLY A 655 -5.01 7.03 -26.06
N LYS A 656 -4.62 7.06 -27.33
CA LYS A 656 -5.07 6.07 -28.32
C LYS A 656 -4.32 4.77 -28.13
N VAL A 657 -5.06 3.69 -28.14
CA VAL A 657 -4.51 2.33 -28.19
C VAL A 657 -4.08 2.10 -29.63
N PRO A 658 -2.81 1.76 -29.92
CA PRO A 658 -2.39 1.43 -31.27
C PRO A 658 -3.11 0.15 -31.71
N MET A 659 -3.74 0.20 -32.90
CA MET A 659 -4.44 -0.94 -33.48
C MET A 659 -3.70 -1.39 -34.74
N ASP A 660 -3.56 -2.70 -34.95
CA ASP A 660 -3.02 -3.26 -36.18
C ASP A 660 -4.07 -3.26 -37.32
N GLY A 661 -3.66 -3.68 -38.52
CA GLY A 661 -4.54 -3.76 -39.69
C GLY A 661 -5.69 -4.75 -39.55
N ASN A 662 -5.70 -5.61 -38.53
CA ASN A 662 -6.74 -6.59 -38.24
C ASN A 662 -7.70 -6.09 -37.13
N GLY A 663 -7.50 -4.88 -36.63
CA GLY A 663 -8.29 -4.31 -35.52
C GLY A 663 -7.91 -4.87 -34.15
N GLU A 664 -6.78 -5.57 -34.05
CA GLU A 664 -6.18 -5.95 -32.78
C GLU A 664 -5.24 -4.85 -32.30
N ILE A 665 -4.99 -4.82 -30.98
CA ILE A 665 -4.00 -3.87 -30.46
C ILE A 665 -2.67 -4.20 -31.08
N ALA A 666 -2.14 -3.24 -31.86
CA ALA A 666 -0.79 -3.34 -32.39
C ALA A 666 0.15 -3.34 -31.18
N ALA A 667 0.43 -4.50 -30.67
CA ALA A 667 1.47 -4.67 -29.70
C ALA A 667 2.78 -4.29 -30.40
N GLU A 668 3.31 -3.13 -30.04
CA GLU A 668 4.75 -3.03 -29.95
C GLU A 668 5.12 -3.95 -28.79
N SER A 669 5.03 -5.26 -29.05
CA SER A 669 5.21 -6.28 -28.05
C SER A 669 6.64 -6.23 -27.57
N TYR A 670 6.84 -5.74 -26.37
CA TYR A 670 8.04 -6.04 -25.61
C TYR A 670 7.93 -7.51 -25.17
N ASN A 671 7.89 -8.43 -26.16
CA ASN A 671 7.91 -9.86 -25.89
C ASN A 671 9.26 -10.17 -25.24
N LEU A 672 9.21 -10.52 -23.96
CA LEU A 672 10.39 -10.84 -23.16
C LEU A 672 11.26 -11.92 -23.82
N GLU A 673 10.67 -12.90 -24.52
CA GLU A 673 11.40 -13.97 -25.21
C GLU A 673 12.14 -13.49 -26.46
N LYS A 674 11.54 -12.64 -27.30
CA LYS A 674 12.19 -12.13 -28.50
C LYS A 674 13.32 -11.15 -28.22
N ALA A 675 13.30 -10.45 -27.10
CA ALA A 675 14.33 -9.50 -26.75
C ALA A 675 15.59 -10.18 -26.16
N VAL A 676 15.46 -11.40 -25.60
CA VAL A 676 16.61 -12.22 -25.17
C VAL A 676 17.39 -12.73 -26.39
N THR A 677 16.69 -13.11 -27.46
CA THR A 677 17.32 -13.59 -28.70
C THR A 677 17.99 -12.47 -29.49
N ALA A 678 17.45 -11.25 -29.50
CA ALA A 678 18.06 -10.11 -30.20
C ALA A 678 19.37 -9.63 -29.55
N ASP A 679 19.48 -9.66 -28.21
CA ASP A 679 20.74 -9.37 -27.52
C ASP A 679 21.80 -10.45 -27.77
N SER A 680 21.42 -11.72 -27.91
CA SER A 680 22.35 -12.82 -28.24
C SER A 680 22.88 -12.76 -29.66
N GLU A 681 22.13 -12.23 -30.63
CA GLU A 681 22.58 -12.05 -32.02
C GLU A 681 23.47 -10.82 -32.18
N ALA A 682 23.27 -9.76 -31.39
CA ALA A 682 24.12 -8.57 -31.41
C ALA A 682 25.51 -8.82 -30.78
N GLU A 683 25.61 -9.72 -29.79
CA GLU A 683 26.90 -10.12 -29.19
C GLU A 683 27.66 -11.18 -30.04
N SER A 684 26.98 -11.94 -30.88
CA SER A 684 27.63 -12.93 -31.75
C SER A 684 28.39 -12.35 -32.95
N GLY A 685 28.28 -11.04 -33.21
CA GLY A 685 28.99 -10.33 -34.27
C GLY A 685 30.42 -9.87 -33.91
N SER A 686 30.83 -9.91 -32.66
CA SER A 686 32.20 -9.64 -32.23
C SER A 686 32.86 -10.91 -31.67
N GLY A 687 33.50 -11.66 -32.57
CA GLY A 687 34.14 -12.93 -32.22
C GLY A 687 35.26 -12.79 -31.19
N VAL A 688 34.97 -13.15 -29.95
CA VAL A 688 35.95 -13.72 -29.01
C VAL A 688 35.26 -14.84 -28.25
N ALA A 689 35.56 -16.07 -28.66
CA ALA A 689 35.16 -17.25 -27.95
C ALA A 689 35.89 -17.35 -26.60
N MET A 690 35.19 -17.15 -25.48
CA MET A 690 35.66 -17.69 -24.21
C MET A 690 34.91 -19.02 -23.92
N ARG A 691 35.71 -20.09 -23.92
CA ARG A 691 35.32 -21.41 -23.39
C ARG A 691 35.31 -21.36 -21.88
N TYR A 692 34.24 -21.79 -21.27
CA TYR A 692 34.22 -22.49 -19.99
C TYR A 692 33.55 -23.81 -20.13
#